data_1438d310e1ce7f2444d2f2053f922750
#
_entry.id   1438d310e1ce7f2444d2f2053f922750
#
_cell.length_a   1.000
_cell.length_b   1.000
_cell.length_c   1.000
_cell.angle_alpha   90.00
_cell.angle_beta   90.00
_cell.angle_gamma   90.00
#
_symmetry.space_group_name_H-M   'P 1'
#
loop_
_entity.id
_entity.type
_entity.pdbx_description
1 polymer ?
#
loop_
_entity_poly.entity_id
_entity_poly.type
_entity_poly.pdbx_seq_one_letter_code
_entity_poly.pdbx_strand_id
1 'polypeptide(L)'
;MRKQNHAGGRFLIGLVFLFLYLPIFLLIIFSFNAGDSSAVWQGFSLHWYGELFHNRLVIESVSTTLLVSLLATAISTAAGTFAAIGIYSLSRRWRDPILVVNDIPMMNADIVTGVSLCLFFVAFFNGWGGFAKWFNGIQSVVELPARLTLGLGTLLIAHVCFNIPYVILNVAPRLRQMDKNLVDAAQDLGCTWMQAFFKVILPEIKPGIVSGALIAFTMSVDDFVISYFTAGSATQTLAMTIYGMTKKRVTPVINAVSTLMFVTVLIILVINNIREAHQAKLAEKRASFEPVRENPLVEKLKERMASPSGKMFQRIMAGAMAVVFVVVVALLTAFTTSQPVVNVCSWGEYIDEDLITEFEEEYGIRVNYQTTESNETMYSLLKSGGADYDVIVPSDYMISQLIEEDMLAELDYGHIPNFDQIDERFRNLPYDPDNLYTVPYTWGTVGLIYNTTMVDGEITSWSALFDDKYAGQVLLINNSRDALGIALKYLGYSLNTTDEAEIREAYEVIADANRRGVFQGKVMDEIFQTMEGGNAAIAFYYAGDYLSMYENNEDLAFVVPEEGSNWFVDAMCVLKDAPHKENAEKWINFIASKESNLRNMDYIWYASPNAQALEEYPDWYGEEYGEELDPEIYEIMAAPDEVLERCEMYVVLPPEIRTLYNDLWIQLGI
;
A
#
# COMPACT_ATOMS: atom_id res chain seq x y z
N MET A 1 -10.48 36.67 43.13
CA MET A 1 -10.12 35.57 42.24
C MET A 1 -8.84 35.92 41.47
N ARG A 2 -7.72 35.28 41.80
CA ARG A 2 -6.43 35.48 41.09
C ARG A 2 -6.58 34.95 39.65
N LYS A 3 -6.40 35.81 38.64
CA LYS A 3 -6.20 35.36 37.23
C LYS A 3 -4.96 34.46 37.21
N GLN A 4 -5.15 33.15 37.21
CA GLN A 4 -4.07 32.23 36.93
C GLN A 4 -3.53 32.52 35.53
N ASN A 5 -2.25 32.87 35.46
CA ASN A 5 -1.55 33.06 34.19
C ASN A 5 -1.42 31.70 33.46
N HIS A 6 -2.35 31.41 32.59
CA HIS A 6 -2.33 30.20 31.76
C HIS A 6 -1.35 30.29 30.57
N ALA A 7 -0.42 31.26 30.59
CA ALA A 7 0.53 31.46 29.50
C ALA A 7 1.44 30.24 29.28
N GLY A 8 1.96 29.65 30.36
CA GLY A 8 2.79 28.44 30.29
C GLY A 8 2.05 27.22 29.76
N GLY A 9 0.76 27.03 30.16
CA GLY A 9 -0.05 25.95 29.64
C GLY A 9 -0.38 26.12 28.15
N ARG A 10 -0.65 27.36 27.72
CA ARG A 10 -0.89 27.65 26.28
C ARG A 10 0.36 27.43 25.44
N PHE A 11 1.53 27.82 25.97
CA PHE A 11 2.81 27.58 25.31
C PHE A 11 3.10 26.09 25.16
N LEU A 12 2.91 25.29 26.21
CA LEU A 12 3.11 23.84 26.18
C LEU A 12 2.16 23.18 25.18
N ILE A 13 0.86 23.55 25.17
CA ILE A 13 -0.11 23.08 24.21
C ILE A 13 0.32 23.43 22.76
N GLY A 14 0.77 24.68 22.55
CA GLY A 14 1.28 25.12 21.24
C GLY A 14 2.48 24.32 20.77
N LEU A 15 3.40 24.00 21.67
CA LEU A 15 4.59 23.18 21.37
C LEU A 15 4.22 21.74 21.04
N VAL A 16 3.28 21.14 21.76
CA VAL A 16 2.76 19.81 21.46
C VAL A 16 2.08 19.77 20.09
N PHE A 17 1.24 20.76 19.79
CA PHE A 17 0.61 20.85 18.45
C PHE A 17 1.65 21.06 17.36
N LEU A 18 2.63 21.94 17.56
CA LEU A 18 3.72 22.12 16.60
C LEU A 18 4.45 20.80 16.32
N PHE A 19 4.81 20.07 17.37
CA PHE A 19 5.49 18.78 17.24
C PHE A 19 4.64 17.74 16.48
N LEU A 20 3.34 17.66 16.77
CA LEU A 20 2.42 16.70 16.12
C LEU A 20 2.17 17.04 14.65
N TYR A 21 2.09 18.33 14.30
CA TYR A 21 1.76 18.75 12.93
C TYR A 21 3.00 19.09 12.09
N LEU A 22 4.19 19.17 12.68
CA LEU A 22 5.42 19.49 11.95
C LEU A 22 5.71 18.53 10.80
N PRO A 23 5.58 17.18 10.95
CA PRO A 23 5.77 16.26 9.83
C PRO A 23 4.80 16.53 8.68
N ILE A 24 3.54 16.84 8.99
CA ILE A 24 2.52 17.13 7.97
C ILE A 24 2.85 18.45 7.25
N PHE A 25 3.33 19.46 7.95
CA PHE A 25 3.76 20.71 7.32
C PHE A 25 4.98 20.51 6.42
N LEU A 26 5.93 19.67 6.83
CA LEU A 26 7.07 19.31 5.98
C LEU A 26 6.61 18.60 4.72
N LEU A 27 5.74 17.59 4.83
CA LEU A 27 5.16 16.90 3.69
C LEU A 27 4.46 17.89 2.73
N ILE A 28 3.66 18.83 3.25
CA ILE A 28 3.01 19.86 2.44
C ILE A 28 4.05 20.76 1.75
N ILE A 29 5.14 21.13 2.43
CA ILE A 29 6.20 21.94 1.82
C ILE A 29 6.88 21.15 0.70
N PHE A 30 7.30 19.91 0.95
CA PHE A 30 7.97 19.08 -0.03
C PHE A 30 7.07 18.63 -1.20
N SER A 31 5.75 18.72 -1.09
CA SER A 31 4.85 18.53 -2.24
C SER A 31 4.99 19.60 -3.33
N PHE A 32 5.67 20.71 -3.01
CA PHE A 32 6.02 21.79 -3.95
C PHE A 32 7.50 21.79 -4.33
N ASN A 33 8.28 20.75 -3.97
CA ASN A 33 9.68 20.66 -4.35
C ASN A 33 9.81 20.49 -5.89
N ALA A 34 10.81 21.13 -6.48
CA ALA A 34 11.05 21.01 -7.94
C ALA A 34 11.78 19.70 -8.29
N GLY A 35 12.57 19.16 -7.37
CA GLY A 35 13.30 17.91 -7.57
C GLY A 35 12.55 16.70 -7.01
N ASP A 36 13.08 15.52 -7.28
CA ASP A 36 12.47 14.22 -6.97
C ASP A 36 12.70 13.77 -5.53
N SER A 37 13.66 14.37 -4.84
CA SER A 37 13.96 14.03 -3.45
C SER A 37 12.98 14.66 -2.46
N SER A 38 12.52 13.89 -1.49
CA SER A 38 11.80 14.39 -0.32
C SER A 38 12.71 14.87 0.82
N ALA A 39 14.03 14.71 0.68
CA ALA A 39 15.03 15.12 1.67
C ALA A 39 15.72 16.45 1.31
N VAL A 40 15.89 16.75 0.03
CA VAL A 40 16.62 17.91 -0.47
C VAL A 40 15.69 18.89 -1.19
N TRP A 41 15.67 20.17 -0.75
CA TRP A 41 14.85 21.20 -1.41
C TRP A 41 15.57 21.78 -2.61
N GLN A 42 15.06 21.56 -3.82
CA GLN A 42 15.65 22.02 -5.09
C GLN A 42 14.92 23.21 -5.72
N GLY A 43 13.84 23.71 -5.08
CA GLY A 43 13.08 24.86 -5.56
C GLY A 43 11.57 24.64 -5.50
N PHE A 44 10.80 25.68 -5.91
CA PHE A 44 9.34 25.62 -5.92
C PHE A 44 8.81 25.21 -7.28
N SER A 45 7.96 24.18 -7.33
CA SER A 45 7.28 23.73 -8.55
C SER A 45 5.85 23.26 -8.25
N LEU A 46 4.98 23.27 -9.24
CA LEU A 46 3.65 22.64 -9.24
C LEU A 46 3.62 21.40 -10.15
N HIS A 47 4.78 21.00 -10.66
CA HIS A 47 4.90 19.88 -11.61
C HIS A 47 4.20 18.62 -11.10
N TRP A 48 4.46 18.22 -9.86
CA TRP A 48 3.91 17.01 -9.24
C TRP A 48 2.37 16.99 -9.12
N TYR A 49 1.76 18.16 -8.98
CA TYR A 49 0.29 18.26 -9.04
C TYR A 49 -0.26 18.05 -10.44
N GLY A 50 0.53 18.37 -11.47
CA GLY A 50 0.21 18.03 -12.86
C GLY A 50 0.37 16.54 -13.13
N GLU A 51 1.51 15.98 -12.74
CA GLU A 51 1.86 14.56 -12.87
C GLU A 51 0.83 13.65 -12.18
N LEU A 52 0.40 14.03 -10.99
CA LEU A 52 -0.66 13.33 -10.26
C LEU A 52 -1.91 13.03 -11.11
N PHE A 53 -2.32 13.98 -11.97
CA PHE A 53 -3.48 13.82 -12.84
C PHE A 53 -3.20 13.01 -14.11
N HIS A 54 -1.95 12.68 -14.37
CA HIS A 54 -1.54 11.81 -15.47
C HIS A 54 -1.24 10.39 -14.97
N ASN A 55 -0.85 10.26 -13.70
CA ASN A 55 -0.61 8.94 -13.09
C ASN A 55 -1.93 8.15 -12.94
N ARG A 56 -2.08 7.15 -13.77
CA ARG A 56 -3.28 6.32 -13.86
C ARG A 56 -3.53 5.52 -12.59
N LEU A 57 -2.48 4.89 -12.01
CA LEU A 57 -2.61 4.06 -10.81
C LEU A 57 -3.13 4.87 -9.63
N VAL A 58 -2.65 6.10 -9.47
CA VAL A 58 -3.11 7.01 -8.42
C VAL A 58 -4.57 7.41 -8.63
N ILE A 59 -4.98 7.78 -9.86
CA ILE A 59 -6.37 8.17 -10.14
C ILE A 59 -7.35 7.01 -9.90
N GLU A 60 -7.01 5.80 -10.35
CA GLU A 60 -7.84 4.61 -10.14
C GLU A 60 -7.96 4.27 -8.66
N SER A 61 -6.86 4.33 -7.91
CA SER A 61 -6.84 4.06 -6.47
C SER A 61 -7.62 5.12 -5.65
N VAL A 62 -7.53 6.40 -6.02
CA VAL A 62 -8.36 7.49 -5.45
C VAL A 62 -9.84 7.21 -5.70
N SER A 63 -10.21 6.86 -6.93
CA SER A 63 -11.59 6.57 -7.31
C SER A 63 -12.13 5.37 -6.53
N THR A 64 -11.36 4.30 -6.42
CA THR A 64 -11.70 3.09 -5.65
C THR A 64 -11.88 3.42 -4.17
N THR A 65 -10.94 4.15 -3.58
CA THR A 65 -11.01 4.55 -2.17
C THR A 65 -12.26 5.38 -1.88
N LEU A 66 -12.55 6.39 -2.70
CA LEU A 66 -13.74 7.22 -2.52
C LEU A 66 -15.03 6.41 -2.67
N LEU A 67 -15.11 5.54 -3.67
CA LEU A 67 -16.27 4.67 -3.90
C LEU A 67 -16.51 3.75 -2.70
N VAL A 68 -15.48 3.01 -2.28
CA VAL A 68 -15.58 2.06 -1.16
C VAL A 68 -15.91 2.80 0.14
N SER A 69 -15.20 3.89 0.44
CA SER A 69 -15.41 4.65 1.67
C SER A 69 -16.79 5.26 1.76
N LEU A 70 -17.33 5.82 0.66
CA LEU A 70 -18.68 6.38 0.64
C LEU A 70 -19.74 5.28 0.78
N LEU A 71 -19.59 4.16 0.06
CA LEU A 71 -20.52 3.03 0.13
C LEU A 71 -20.50 2.37 1.52
N ALA A 72 -19.31 2.05 2.01
CA ALA A 72 -19.13 1.46 3.33
C ALA A 72 -19.69 2.37 4.43
N THR A 73 -19.43 3.68 4.36
CA THR A 73 -19.99 4.65 5.30
C THR A 73 -21.52 4.68 5.25
N ALA A 74 -22.12 4.73 4.07
CA ALA A 74 -23.56 4.76 3.93
C ALA A 74 -24.23 3.49 4.51
N ILE A 75 -23.68 2.31 4.15
CA ILE A 75 -24.21 1.02 4.59
C ILE A 75 -23.98 0.83 6.09
N SER A 76 -22.76 1.07 6.59
CA SER A 76 -22.43 0.90 8.02
C SER A 76 -23.18 1.91 8.91
N THR A 77 -23.39 3.14 8.44
CA THR A 77 -24.17 4.15 9.17
C THR A 77 -25.62 3.71 9.29
N ALA A 78 -26.23 3.22 8.23
CA ALA A 78 -27.60 2.71 8.26
C ALA A 78 -27.68 1.48 9.18
N ALA A 79 -26.86 0.46 8.92
CA ALA A 79 -26.87 -0.80 9.68
C ALA A 79 -26.53 -0.57 11.17
N GLY A 80 -25.46 0.21 11.46
CA GLY A 80 -25.04 0.54 12.82
C GLY A 80 -26.06 1.36 13.59
N THR A 81 -26.78 2.30 12.93
CA THR A 81 -27.88 3.03 13.55
C THR A 81 -29.02 2.12 13.92
N PHE A 82 -29.47 1.24 13.02
CA PHE A 82 -30.52 0.27 13.33
C PHE A 82 -30.08 -0.73 14.40
N ALA A 83 -28.83 -1.21 14.36
CA ALA A 83 -28.25 -2.05 15.38
C ALA A 83 -28.22 -1.37 16.74
N ALA A 84 -27.78 -0.11 16.82
CA ALA A 84 -27.77 0.67 18.06
C ALA A 84 -29.16 0.81 18.67
N ILE A 85 -30.20 1.08 17.86
CA ILE A 85 -31.60 1.18 18.29
C ILE A 85 -32.09 -0.18 18.77
N GLY A 86 -31.80 -1.25 18.02
CA GLY A 86 -32.12 -2.62 18.42
C GLY A 86 -31.49 -3.01 19.76
N ILE A 87 -30.19 -2.77 19.91
CA ILE A 87 -29.44 -3.03 21.16
C ILE A 87 -30.00 -2.22 22.33
N TYR A 88 -30.36 -0.95 22.09
CA TYR A 88 -30.96 -0.09 23.13
C TYR A 88 -32.28 -0.63 23.63
N SER A 89 -33.11 -1.26 22.76
CA SER A 89 -34.39 -1.85 23.11
C SER A 89 -34.29 -3.14 23.91
N LEU A 90 -33.11 -3.77 23.94
CA LEU A 90 -32.87 -5.01 24.70
C LEU A 90 -32.78 -4.77 26.21
N SER A 91 -33.13 -5.82 27.00
CA SER A 91 -32.88 -5.81 28.42
C SER A 91 -31.38 -5.77 28.72
N ARG A 92 -31.00 -5.16 29.88
CA ARG A 92 -29.61 -4.97 30.27
C ARG A 92 -28.78 -6.26 30.22
N ARG A 93 -29.42 -7.40 30.52
CA ARG A 93 -28.78 -8.74 30.52
C ARG A 93 -28.24 -9.14 29.15
N TRP A 94 -28.88 -8.72 28.06
CA TRP A 94 -28.47 -9.05 26.69
C TRP A 94 -27.71 -7.89 26.04
N ARG A 95 -28.05 -6.66 26.38
CA ARG A 95 -27.41 -5.47 25.82
C ARG A 95 -25.93 -5.36 26.15
N ASP A 96 -25.58 -5.54 27.44
CA ASP A 96 -24.22 -5.31 27.89
C ASP A 96 -23.23 -6.34 27.28
N PRO A 97 -23.51 -7.64 27.19
CA PRO A 97 -22.65 -8.58 26.47
C PRO A 97 -22.51 -8.28 24.97
N ILE A 98 -23.61 -7.88 24.30
CA ILE A 98 -23.56 -7.56 22.85
C ILE A 98 -22.67 -6.34 22.61
N LEU A 99 -22.70 -5.34 23.47
CA LEU A 99 -21.79 -4.18 23.35
C LEU A 99 -20.33 -4.58 23.56
N VAL A 100 -20.03 -5.47 24.49
CA VAL A 100 -18.67 -6.02 24.66
C VAL A 100 -18.20 -6.76 23.39
N VAL A 101 -19.06 -7.59 22.81
CA VAL A 101 -18.74 -8.27 21.54
C VAL A 101 -18.54 -7.27 20.39
N ASN A 102 -19.36 -6.21 20.36
CA ASN A 102 -19.21 -5.12 19.38
C ASN A 102 -17.85 -4.42 19.48
N ASP A 103 -17.30 -4.30 20.66
CA ASP A 103 -16.05 -3.58 20.89
C ASP A 103 -14.80 -4.43 20.54
N ILE A 104 -14.95 -5.77 20.42
CA ILE A 104 -13.83 -6.69 20.10
C ILE A 104 -13.11 -6.30 18.79
N PRO A 105 -13.77 -6.06 17.64
CA PRO A 105 -13.08 -5.71 16.41
C PRO A 105 -12.26 -4.43 16.51
N MET A 106 -12.67 -3.49 17.36
CA MET A 106 -11.97 -2.22 17.55
C MET A 106 -10.72 -2.33 18.44
N MET A 107 -10.67 -3.37 19.28
CA MET A 107 -9.54 -3.64 20.18
C MET A 107 -8.54 -4.63 19.57
N ASN A 108 -8.94 -5.30 18.50
CA ASN A 108 -8.10 -6.26 17.81
C ASN A 108 -7.13 -5.55 16.88
N ALA A 109 -5.95 -6.12 16.65
CA ALA A 109 -5.02 -5.60 15.67
C ALA A 109 -5.61 -5.74 14.25
N ASP A 110 -5.48 -4.68 13.43
CA ASP A 110 -6.07 -4.64 12.08
C ASP A 110 -5.59 -5.79 11.20
N ILE A 111 -4.31 -6.18 11.34
CA ILE A 111 -3.74 -7.32 10.61
C ILE A 111 -4.47 -8.65 10.95
N VAL A 112 -4.81 -8.88 12.21
CA VAL A 112 -5.55 -10.09 12.63
C VAL A 112 -6.97 -10.07 12.04
N THR A 113 -7.60 -8.90 12.02
CA THR A 113 -8.92 -8.71 11.43
C THR A 113 -8.88 -8.92 9.91
N GLY A 114 -7.90 -8.32 9.22
CA GLY A 114 -7.70 -8.45 7.77
C GLY A 114 -7.47 -9.89 7.33
N VAL A 115 -6.50 -10.58 7.96
CA VAL A 115 -6.21 -11.99 7.69
C VAL A 115 -7.42 -12.90 7.98
N SER A 116 -8.12 -12.66 9.10
CA SER A 116 -9.31 -13.45 9.45
C SER A 116 -10.43 -13.29 8.42
N LEU A 117 -10.67 -12.07 7.94
CA LEU A 117 -11.65 -11.80 6.89
C LEU A 117 -11.23 -12.43 5.56
N CYS A 118 -9.96 -12.34 5.18
CA CYS A 118 -9.42 -13.00 3.99
C CYS A 118 -9.70 -14.51 4.04
N LEU A 119 -9.28 -15.18 5.10
CA LEU A 119 -9.51 -16.61 5.29
C LEU A 119 -10.99 -16.98 5.30
N PHE A 120 -11.83 -16.15 5.91
CA PHE A 120 -13.28 -16.32 5.89
C PHE A 120 -13.84 -16.26 4.47
N PHE A 121 -13.45 -15.26 3.67
CA PHE A 121 -13.90 -15.13 2.28
C PHE A 121 -13.42 -16.30 1.43
N VAL A 122 -12.15 -16.68 1.54
CA VAL A 122 -11.61 -17.84 0.81
C VAL A 122 -12.36 -19.13 1.16
N ALA A 123 -12.59 -19.40 2.45
CA ALA A 123 -13.38 -20.56 2.88
C ALA A 123 -14.83 -20.51 2.37
N PHE A 124 -15.45 -19.32 2.39
CA PHE A 124 -16.80 -19.11 1.85
C PHE A 124 -16.83 -19.37 0.34
N PHE A 125 -15.86 -18.87 -0.43
CA PHE A 125 -15.80 -19.05 -1.89
C PHE A 125 -15.57 -20.51 -2.27
N ASN A 126 -14.73 -21.23 -1.53
CA ASN A 126 -14.55 -22.67 -1.73
C ASN A 126 -15.87 -23.45 -1.51
N GLY A 127 -16.61 -23.11 -0.45
CA GLY A 127 -17.95 -23.67 -0.20
C GLY A 127 -18.97 -23.27 -1.29
N TRP A 128 -18.92 -22.01 -1.74
CA TRP A 128 -19.78 -21.49 -2.79
C TRP A 128 -19.57 -22.21 -4.11
N GLY A 129 -18.31 -22.45 -4.54
CA GLY A 129 -17.99 -23.15 -5.78
C GLY A 129 -18.64 -24.54 -5.86
N GLY A 130 -18.67 -25.29 -4.75
CA GLY A 130 -19.39 -26.55 -4.64
C GLY A 130 -20.89 -26.37 -4.79
N PHE A 131 -21.47 -25.38 -4.11
CA PHE A 131 -22.90 -25.07 -4.20
C PHE A 131 -23.30 -24.59 -5.60
N ALA A 132 -22.53 -23.70 -6.20
CA ALA A 132 -22.81 -23.18 -7.55
C ALA A 132 -22.78 -24.28 -8.61
N LYS A 133 -21.80 -25.18 -8.55
CA LYS A 133 -21.73 -26.37 -9.44
C LYS A 133 -22.94 -27.27 -9.26
N TRP A 134 -23.33 -27.55 -8.03
CA TRP A 134 -24.52 -28.34 -7.73
C TRP A 134 -25.80 -27.65 -8.21
N PHE A 135 -25.96 -26.34 -7.97
CA PHE A 135 -27.13 -25.56 -8.38
C PHE A 135 -27.26 -25.47 -9.91
N ASN A 136 -26.16 -25.15 -10.62
CA ASN A 136 -26.13 -25.09 -12.09
C ASN A 136 -26.39 -26.45 -12.73
N GLY A 137 -26.06 -27.55 -12.04
CA GLY A 137 -26.39 -28.91 -12.47
C GLY A 137 -27.89 -29.29 -12.37
N ILE A 138 -28.66 -28.54 -11.57
CA ILE A 138 -30.11 -28.81 -11.37
C ILE A 138 -30.95 -27.95 -12.31
N GLN A 139 -30.51 -26.76 -12.68
CA GLN A 139 -31.29 -25.85 -13.53
C GLN A 139 -30.37 -25.03 -14.46
N SER A 140 -30.89 -24.66 -15.63
CA SER A 140 -30.17 -23.95 -16.69
C SER A 140 -30.65 -22.51 -16.94
N VAL A 141 -31.51 -21.95 -16.07
CA VAL A 141 -32.15 -20.63 -16.30
C VAL A 141 -31.28 -19.49 -15.77
N VAL A 142 -30.56 -19.72 -14.70
CA VAL A 142 -29.62 -18.74 -14.09
C VAL A 142 -28.33 -19.47 -13.75
N GLU A 143 -27.26 -19.13 -14.43
CA GLU A 143 -25.93 -19.65 -14.09
C GLU A 143 -25.32 -18.84 -12.95
N LEU A 144 -25.05 -19.50 -11.83
CA LEU A 144 -24.26 -18.92 -10.75
C LEU A 144 -22.78 -19.01 -11.09
N PRO A 145 -21.99 -17.96 -10.86
CA PRO A 145 -20.56 -18.02 -11.06
C PRO A 145 -19.95 -19.11 -10.17
N ALA A 146 -19.25 -20.04 -10.78
CA ALA A 146 -18.67 -21.17 -10.06
C ALA A 146 -17.42 -20.76 -9.22
N ARG A 147 -16.78 -19.67 -9.60
CA ARG A 147 -15.62 -19.11 -8.91
C ARG A 147 -15.94 -17.67 -8.46
N LEU A 148 -15.79 -17.41 -7.21
CA LEU A 148 -15.78 -16.07 -6.61
C LEU A 148 -14.36 -15.76 -6.17
N THR A 149 -13.92 -14.53 -6.41
CA THR A 149 -12.58 -14.04 -6.05
C THR A 149 -12.67 -12.86 -5.12
N LEU A 150 -11.59 -12.57 -4.41
CA LEU A 150 -11.47 -11.32 -3.68
C LEU A 150 -11.51 -10.14 -4.66
N GLY A 151 -12.02 -9.00 -4.22
CA GLY A 151 -12.17 -7.81 -5.05
C GLY A 151 -12.99 -6.74 -4.38
N LEU A 152 -13.55 -5.81 -5.17
CA LEU A 152 -14.33 -4.68 -4.65
C LEU A 152 -15.47 -5.09 -3.69
N GLY A 153 -16.11 -6.24 -3.94
CA GLY A 153 -17.20 -6.74 -3.09
C GLY A 153 -16.73 -7.16 -1.69
N THR A 154 -15.67 -7.93 -1.62
CA THR A 154 -15.06 -8.36 -0.34
C THR A 154 -14.46 -7.20 0.42
N LEU A 155 -13.80 -6.29 -0.27
CA LEU A 155 -13.29 -5.04 0.28
C LEU A 155 -14.43 -4.21 0.90
N LEU A 156 -15.52 -4.01 0.18
CA LEU A 156 -16.69 -3.27 0.68
C LEU A 156 -17.30 -3.94 1.92
N ILE A 157 -17.47 -5.27 1.91
CA ILE A 157 -18.01 -6.01 3.06
C ILE A 157 -17.08 -5.87 4.26
N ALA A 158 -15.78 -6.00 4.07
CA ALA A 158 -14.80 -5.82 5.13
C ALA A 158 -14.90 -4.44 5.77
N HIS A 159 -14.92 -3.38 4.95
CA HIS A 159 -15.08 -1.99 5.41
C HIS A 159 -16.40 -1.75 6.14
N VAL A 160 -17.50 -2.34 5.68
CA VAL A 160 -18.78 -2.27 6.39
C VAL A 160 -18.69 -2.96 7.75
N CYS A 161 -18.07 -4.16 7.82
CA CYS A 161 -17.95 -4.94 9.04
C CYS A 161 -17.18 -4.21 10.14
N PHE A 162 -16.02 -3.63 9.83
CA PHE A 162 -15.25 -2.93 10.85
C PHE A 162 -15.79 -1.53 11.18
N ASN A 163 -16.56 -0.89 10.27
CA ASN A 163 -17.16 0.42 10.52
C ASN A 163 -18.41 0.39 11.40
N ILE A 164 -19.19 -0.70 11.38
CA ILE A 164 -20.44 -0.83 12.18
C ILE A 164 -20.21 -0.54 13.66
N PRO A 165 -19.20 -1.10 14.35
CA PRO A 165 -18.91 -0.83 15.76
C PRO A 165 -18.75 0.66 16.07
N TYR A 166 -18.03 1.40 15.22
CA TYR A 166 -17.79 2.83 15.41
C TYR A 166 -19.10 3.63 15.33
N VAL A 167 -20.00 3.27 14.41
CA VAL A 167 -21.30 3.91 14.31
C VAL A 167 -22.14 3.61 15.55
N ILE A 168 -22.20 2.36 16.02
CA ILE A 168 -22.92 1.96 17.22
C ILE A 168 -22.44 2.76 18.44
N LEU A 169 -21.12 2.90 18.62
CA LEU A 169 -20.51 3.64 19.73
C LEU A 169 -20.88 5.12 19.72
N ASN A 170 -21.11 5.72 18.56
CA ASN A 170 -21.49 7.13 18.46
C ASN A 170 -23.00 7.37 18.63
N VAL A 171 -23.82 6.40 18.20
CA VAL A 171 -25.29 6.50 18.28
C VAL A 171 -25.83 6.08 19.64
N ALA A 172 -25.29 5.01 20.25
CA ALA A 172 -25.80 4.45 21.50
C ALA A 172 -25.78 5.44 22.69
N PRO A 173 -24.76 6.29 22.90
CA PRO A 173 -24.79 7.30 23.95
C PRO A 173 -25.92 8.33 23.77
N ARG A 174 -26.22 8.72 22.54
CA ARG A 174 -27.31 9.65 22.23
C ARG A 174 -28.69 9.05 22.58
N LEU A 175 -28.88 7.76 22.25
CA LEU A 175 -30.07 7.02 22.66
C LEU A 175 -30.23 6.94 24.19
N ARG A 176 -29.11 6.79 24.92
CA ARG A 176 -29.10 6.73 26.39
C ARG A 176 -29.43 8.09 27.03
N GLN A 177 -29.03 9.18 26.41
CA GLN A 177 -29.25 10.56 26.88
C GLN A 177 -30.65 11.09 26.54
N MET A 178 -31.35 10.48 25.59
CA MET A 178 -32.68 10.85 25.20
C MET A 178 -33.70 10.62 26.32
N ASP A 179 -34.59 11.59 26.58
CA ASP A 179 -35.67 11.42 27.51
C ASP A 179 -36.69 10.41 26.96
N LYS A 180 -36.89 9.33 27.70
CA LYS A 180 -37.83 8.25 27.32
C LYS A 180 -39.26 8.69 27.19
N ASN A 181 -39.67 9.73 27.95
CA ASN A 181 -41.02 10.26 27.95
C ASN A 181 -41.35 10.98 26.63
N LEU A 182 -40.34 11.38 25.82
CA LEU A 182 -40.59 12.06 24.53
C LEU A 182 -41.30 11.13 23.53
N VAL A 183 -41.02 9.86 23.54
CA VAL A 183 -41.67 8.88 22.64
C VAL A 183 -43.10 8.64 23.09
N ASP A 184 -43.30 8.44 24.40
CA ASP A 184 -44.63 8.24 24.99
C ASP A 184 -45.54 9.47 24.77
N ALA A 185 -45.00 10.68 25.01
CA ALA A 185 -45.72 11.93 24.74
C ALA A 185 -46.10 12.11 23.26
N ALA A 186 -45.22 11.69 22.34
CA ALA A 186 -45.52 11.74 20.91
C ALA A 186 -46.66 10.75 20.54
N GLN A 187 -46.69 9.58 21.18
CA GLN A 187 -47.78 8.61 20.98
C GLN A 187 -49.07 9.06 21.59
N ASP A 188 -49.07 9.68 22.77
CA ASP A 188 -50.23 10.30 23.40
C ASP A 188 -50.84 11.41 22.55
N LEU A 189 -50.00 12.12 21.77
CA LEU A 189 -50.43 13.11 20.78
C LEU A 189 -50.90 12.50 19.44
N GLY A 190 -51.07 11.16 19.40
CA GLY A 190 -51.61 10.43 18.25
C GLY A 190 -50.57 10.04 17.16
N CYS A 191 -49.27 10.14 17.45
CA CYS A 191 -48.25 9.65 16.53
C CYS A 191 -48.24 8.13 16.54
N THR A 192 -48.17 7.49 15.36
CA THR A 192 -47.78 6.08 15.27
C THR A 192 -46.34 5.90 15.66
N TRP A 193 -45.91 4.68 16.04
CA TRP A 193 -44.51 4.38 16.38
C TRP A 193 -43.53 4.81 15.29
N MET A 194 -43.87 4.58 14.00
CA MET A 194 -43.07 5.03 12.86
C MET A 194 -42.96 6.56 12.77
N GLN A 195 -44.06 7.28 13.08
CA GLN A 195 -44.04 8.72 13.12
C GLN A 195 -43.22 9.27 14.29
N ALA A 196 -43.30 8.65 15.47
CA ALA A 196 -42.44 8.98 16.61
C ALA A 196 -40.98 8.71 16.30
N PHE A 197 -40.66 7.60 15.62
CA PHE A 197 -39.31 7.30 15.17
C PHE A 197 -38.73 8.40 14.28
N PHE A 198 -39.39 8.74 13.19
CA PHE A 198 -38.89 9.74 12.23
C PHE A 198 -38.96 11.19 12.71
N LYS A 199 -39.90 11.51 13.60
CA LYS A 199 -40.13 12.90 14.05
C LYS A 199 -39.46 13.22 15.38
N VAL A 200 -39.19 12.22 16.23
CA VAL A 200 -38.63 12.38 17.58
C VAL A 200 -37.29 11.69 17.71
N ILE A 201 -37.23 10.37 17.55
CA ILE A 201 -36.00 9.60 17.81
C ILE A 201 -34.89 10.01 16.82
N LEU A 202 -35.15 9.92 15.53
CA LEU A 202 -34.15 10.15 14.49
C LEU A 202 -33.54 11.56 14.53
N PRO A 203 -34.30 12.64 14.73
CA PRO A 203 -33.73 13.99 14.91
C PRO A 203 -32.86 14.13 16.16
N GLU A 204 -33.22 13.46 17.26
CA GLU A 204 -32.50 13.53 18.52
C GLU A 204 -31.12 12.81 18.46
N ILE A 205 -31.08 11.66 17.78
CA ILE A 205 -29.86 10.91 17.61
C ILE A 205 -29.02 11.36 16.39
N LYS A 206 -29.53 12.26 15.54
CA LYS A 206 -28.86 12.72 14.34
C LYS A 206 -27.41 13.18 14.54
N PRO A 207 -27.05 13.92 15.62
CA PRO A 207 -25.65 14.28 15.86
C PRO A 207 -24.74 13.04 16.03
N GLY A 208 -25.24 11.99 16.71
CA GLY A 208 -24.51 10.74 16.84
C GLY A 208 -24.36 9.98 15.53
N ILE A 209 -25.39 9.99 14.68
CA ILE A 209 -25.35 9.38 13.35
C ILE A 209 -24.31 10.09 12.47
N VAL A 210 -24.32 11.43 12.46
CA VAL A 210 -23.34 12.20 11.65
C VAL A 210 -21.92 12.00 12.16
N SER A 211 -21.69 12.01 13.48
CA SER A 211 -20.38 11.74 14.06
C SER A 211 -19.91 10.31 13.74
N GLY A 212 -20.79 9.32 13.89
CA GLY A 212 -20.48 7.93 13.51
C GLY A 212 -20.15 7.76 12.02
N ALA A 213 -20.91 8.43 11.15
CA ALA A 213 -20.65 8.42 9.71
C ALA A 213 -19.29 9.06 9.35
N LEU A 214 -18.93 10.17 9.98
CA LEU A 214 -17.64 10.82 9.73
C LEU A 214 -16.46 9.95 10.17
N ILE A 215 -16.59 9.32 11.33
CA ILE A 215 -15.55 8.38 11.80
C ILE A 215 -15.43 7.18 10.85
N ALA A 216 -16.57 6.57 10.48
CA ALA A 216 -16.59 5.46 9.53
C ALA A 216 -15.97 5.83 8.18
N PHE A 217 -16.25 7.04 7.67
CA PHE A 217 -15.63 7.54 6.44
C PHE A 217 -14.11 7.70 6.58
N THR A 218 -13.65 8.35 7.65
CA THR A 218 -12.22 8.58 7.87
C THR A 218 -11.48 7.25 8.03
N MET A 219 -12.00 6.32 8.83
CA MET A 219 -11.41 5.00 9.02
C MET A 219 -11.35 4.20 7.71
N SER A 220 -12.36 4.37 6.85
CA SER A 220 -12.42 3.66 5.57
C SER A 220 -11.49 4.25 4.51
N VAL A 221 -11.19 5.56 4.56
CA VAL A 221 -10.26 6.22 3.64
C VAL A 221 -8.81 5.87 3.96
N ASP A 222 -8.49 5.77 5.25
CA ASP A 222 -7.13 5.59 5.76
C ASP A 222 -6.74 4.11 5.97
N ASP A 223 -7.66 3.18 5.69
CA ASP A 223 -7.40 1.76 5.91
C ASP A 223 -6.48 1.19 4.83
N PHE A 224 -5.31 0.71 5.28
CA PHE A 224 -4.37 -0.06 4.47
C PHE A 224 -4.50 -1.56 4.74
N VAL A 225 -4.44 -1.96 6.01
CA VAL A 225 -4.21 -3.35 6.40
C VAL A 225 -5.37 -4.26 6.01
N ILE A 226 -6.60 -3.88 6.34
CA ILE A 226 -7.78 -4.68 6.02
C ILE A 226 -7.98 -4.70 4.50
N SER A 227 -7.76 -3.54 3.84
CA SER A 227 -7.83 -3.42 2.39
C SER A 227 -6.85 -4.37 1.71
N TYR A 228 -5.59 -4.43 2.15
CA TYR A 228 -4.54 -5.26 1.58
C TYR A 228 -4.93 -6.75 1.54
N PHE A 229 -5.52 -7.27 2.61
CA PHE A 229 -5.93 -8.68 2.69
C PHE A 229 -7.27 -8.99 2.02
N THR A 230 -8.10 -7.99 1.71
CA THR A 230 -9.47 -8.23 1.24
C THR A 230 -9.79 -7.66 -0.14
N ALA A 231 -8.90 -6.88 -0.73
CA ALA A 231 -9.10 -6.23 -2.02
C ALA A 231 -8.92 -7.18 -3.22
N GLY A 232 -8.14 -8.26 -3.06
CA GLY A 232 -7.78 -9.14 -4.18
C GLY A 232 -6.88 -8.45 -5.21
N SER A 233 -6.56 -9.12 -6.30
CA SER A 233 -5.59 -8.68 -7.31
C SER A 233 -6.09 -7.55 -8.25
N ALA A 234 -7.41 -7.37 -8.36
CA ALA A 234 -8.00 -6.43 -9.31
C ALA A 234 -8.43 -5.09 -8.67
N THR A 235 -8.23 -4.89 -7.37
CA THR A 235 -8.71 -3.72 -6.65
C THR A 235 -7.62 -3.13 -5.78
N GLN A 236 -7.32 -1.85 -5.98
CA GLN A 236 -6.30 -1.15 -5.20
C GLN A 236 -6.88 0.11 -4.58
N THR A 237 -6.62 0.31 -3.28
CA THR A 237 -6.98 1.55 -2.57
C THR A 237 -5.80 2.51 -2.58
N LEU A 238 -6.08 3.80 -2.38
CA LEU A 238 -5.03 4.82 -2.33
C LEU A 238 -4.02 4.57 -1.21
N ALA A 239 -4.47 4.06 -0.05
CA ALA A 239 -3.56 3.70 1.03
C ALA A 239 -2.59 2.58 0.62
N MET A 240 -3.06 1.59 -0.16
CA MET A 240 -2.22 0.53 -0.72
C MET A 240 -1.23 1.08 -1.76
N THR A 241 -1.69 1.96 -2.66
CA THR A 241 -0.84 2.60 -3.68
C THR A 241 0.25 3.46 -3.03
N ILE A 242 -0.12 4.35 -2.10
CA ILE A 242 0.84 5.18 -1.37
C ILE A 242 1.86 4.30 -0.64
N TYR A 243 1.40 3.26 0.05
CA TYR A 243 2.28 2.36 0.77
C TYR A 243 3.27 1.64 -0.16
N GLY A 244 2.81 1.15 -1.33
CA GLY A 244 3.68 0.56 -2.34
C GLY A 244 4.71 1.56 -2.87
N MET A 245 4.28 2.76 -3.21
CA MET A 245 5.16 3.83 -3.73
C MET A 245 6.15 4.36 -2.67
N THR A 246 5.81 4.33 -1.37
CA THR A 246 6.72 4.80 -0.30
C THR A 246 7.86 3.83 0.02
N LYS A 247 7.86 2.63 -0.56
CA LYS A 247 8.82 1.58 -0.25
C LYS A 247 10.23 1.85 -0.79
N LYS A 248 10.37 2.33 -2.01
CA LYS A 248 11.68 2.65 -2.59
C LYS A 248 12.03 4.12 -2.41
N ARG A 249 11.15 5.01 -2.81
CA ARG A 249 11.40 6.45 -2.82
C ARG A 249 10.11 7.19 -2.48
N VAL A 250 10.14 8.08 -1.50
CA VAL A 250 9.00 8.97 -1.26
C VAL A 250 9.03 10.06 -2.33
N THR A 251 8.44 9.79 -3.48
CA THR A 251 8.36 10.76 -4.57
C THR A 251 7.49 11.95 -4.16
N PRO A 252 7.76 13.16 -4.64
CA PRO A 252 6.90 14.32 -4.36
C PRO A 252 5.45 14.18 -4.86
N VAL A 253 5.17 13.25 -5.79
CA VAL A 253 3.80 12.87 -6.18
C VAL A 253 3.02 12.37 -4.96
N ILE A 254 3.62 11.50 -4.14
CA ILE A 254 3.02 11.00 -2.89
C ILE A 254 2.73 12.15 -1.93
N ASN A 255 3.67 13.09 -1.80
CA ASN A 255 3.50 14.27 -0.97
C ASN A 255 2.34 15.16 -1.49
N ALA A 256 2.18 15.28 -2.83
CA ALA A 256 1.09 16.02 -3.44
C ALA A 256 -0.27 15.34 -3.19
N VAL A 257 -0.38 14.02 -3.38
CA VAL A 257 -1.60 13.23 -3.07
C VAL A 257 -1.98 13.37 -1.60
N SER A 258 -1.02 13.10 -0.71
CA SER A 258 -1.23 13.16 0.74
C SER A 258 -1.64 14.56 1.18
N THR A 259 -1.07 15.62 0.58
CA THR A 259 -1.46 17.01 0.83
C THR A 259 -2.90 17.26 0.41
N LEU A 260 -3.32 16.85 -0.79
CA LEU A 260 -4.70 17.00 -1.25
C LEU A 260 -5.69 16.25 -0.36
N MET A 261 -5.36 15.02 0.04
CA MET A 261 -6.17 14.24 0.98
C MET A 261 -6.31 14.97 2.32
N PHE A 262 -5.18 15.37 2.92
CA PHE A 262 -5.18 16.08 4.21
C PHE A 262 -6.02 17.36 4.15
N VAL A 263 -5.83 18.18 3.11
CA VAL A 263 -6.60 19.42 2.93
C VAL A 263 -8.09 19.11 2.74
N THR A 264 -8.45 18.08 1.98
CA THR A 264 -9.84 17.68 1.76
C THR A 264 -10.51 17.25 3.08
N VAL A 265 -9.86 16.36 3.85
CA VAL A 265 -10.35 15.91 5.15
C VAL A 265 -10.45 17.09 6.12
N LEU A 266 -9.43 17.95 6.16
CA LEU A 266 -9.42 19.14 7.01
C LEU A 266 -10.60 20.08 6.68
N ILE A 267 -10.88 20.34 5.41
CA ILE A 267 -12.00 21.15 4.97
C ILE A 267 -13.33 20.55 5.45
N ILE A 268 -13.52 19.23 5.27
CA ILE A 268 -14.72 18.52 5.72
C ILE A 268 -14.89 18.66 7.24
N LEU A 269 -13.85 18.43 8.02
CA LEU A 269 -13.85 18.54 9.48
C LEU A 269 -14.14 19.98 9.94
N VAL A 270 -13.53 20.99 9.32
CA VAL A 270 -13.74 22.40 9.64
C VAL A 270 -15.18 22.80 9.34
N ILE A 271 -15.73 22.41 8.18
CA ILE A 271 -17.13 22.69 7.83
C ILE A 271 -18.06 22.02 8.84
N ASN A 272 -17.80 20.77 9.22
CA ASN A 272 -18.63 20.08 10.20
C ASN A 272 -18.57 20.75 11.57
N ASN A 273 -17.39 21.11 12.07
CA ASN A 273 -17.19 21.78 13.35
C ASN A 273 -17.88 23.14 13.39
N ILE A 274 -17.78 23.94 12.32
CA ILE A 274 -18.49 25.21 12.19
C ILE A 274 -20.01 25.01 12.25
N ARG A 275 -20.51 23.95 11.58
CA ARG A 275 -21.96 23.62 11.60
C ARG A 275 -22.42 23.20 12.99
N GLU A 276 -21.66 22.34 13.69
CA GLU A 276 -21.97 21.92 15.06
C GLU A 276 -21.95 23.10 16.04
N ALA A 277 -20.91 23.93 15.99
CA ALA A 277 -20.79 25.11 16.82
C ALA A 277 -21.97 26.11 16.57
N HIS A 278 -22.40 26.25 15.32
CA HIS A 278 -23.56 27.06 14.96
C HIS A 278 -24.86 26.47 15.49
N GLN A 279 -25.06 25.15 15.39
CA GLN A 279 -26.23 24.46 15.93
C GLN A 279 -26.28 24.53 17.45
N ALA A 280 -25.14 24.37 18.15
CA ALA A 280 -25.05 24.52 19.60
C ALA A 280 -25.45 25.93 20.05
N LYS A 281 -24.96 26.98 19.38
CA LYS A 281 -25.34 28.38 19.66
C LYS A 281 -26.81 28.62 19.40
N LEU A 282 -27.41 28.02 18.37
CA LEU A 282 -28.84 28.13 18.11
C LEU A 282 -29.69 27.40 19.14
N ALA A 283 -29.23 26.24 19.63
CA ALA A 283 -29.91 25.51 20.70
C ALA A 283 -29.85 26.27 22.02
N GLU A 284 -28.73 26.89 22.38
CA GLU A 284 -28.57 27.73 23.56
C GLU A 284 -29.50 28.97 23.51
N LYS A 285 -29.57 29.65 22.36
CA LYS A 285 -30.51 30.77 22.15
C LYS A 285 -31.96 30.35 22.21
N ARG A 286 -32.32 29.17 21.75
CA ARG A 286 -33.67 28.62 21.89
C ARG A 286 -34.05 28.29 23.33
N ALA A 287 -33.07 27.81 24.11
CA ALA A 287 -33.25 27.53 25.54
C ALA A 287 -33.42 28.81 26.38
N SER A 288 -32.82 29.92 25.95
CA SER A 288 -32.88 31.22 26.64
C SER A 288 -34.14 32.06 26.31
N PHE A 289 -35.11 31.55 25.53
CA PHE A 289 -36.30 32.26 25.07
C PHE A 289 -36.05 33.60 24.35
N GLU A 290 -34.83 33.85 23.86
CA GLU A 290 -34.55 35.03 23.04
C GLU A 290 -35.02 34.82 21.60
N PRO A 291 -35.66 35.85 20.98
CA PRO A 291 -36.09 35.72 19.58
C PRO A 291 -34.88 35.61 18.66
N VAL A 292 -34.70 34.44 18.06
CA VAL A 292 -33.67 34.20 17.07
C VAL A 292 -34.03 34.91 15.78
N ARG A 293 -33.35 36.01 15.45
CA ARG A 293 -33.43 36.60 14.10
C ARG A 293 -32.72 35.68 13.12
N GLU A 294 -33.44 34.81 12.46
CA GLU A 294 -32.91 34.01 11.34
C GLU A 294 -32.69 34.92 10.11
N ASN A 295 -31.68 34.60 9.34
CA ASN A 295 -31.42 35.29 8.08
C ASN A 295 -32.62 35.10 7.16
N PRO A 296 -33.24 36.16 6.63
CA PRO A 296 -34.48 36.07 5.84
C PRO A 296 -34.35 35.19 4.59
N LEU A 297 -33.12 34.99 4.06
CA LEU A 297 -32.84 34.06 2.97
C LEU A 297 -32.96 32.61 3.42
N VAL A 298 -32.45 32.29 4.61
CA VAL A 298 -32.51 30.94 5.20
C VAL A 298 -33.93 30.58 5.60
N GLU A 299 -34.70 31.56 6.10
CA GLU A 299 -36.12 31.41 6.45
C GLU A 299 -36.98 31.11 5.19
N LYS A 300 -36.79 31.88 4.11
CA LYS A 300 -37.46 31.63 2.82
C LYS A 300 -37.07 30.27 2.21
N LEU A 301 -35.80 29.83 2.34
CA LEU A 301 -35.36 28.51 1.87
C LEU A 301 -35.99 27.39 2.72
N LYS A 302 -36.04 27.55 4.05
CA LYS A 302 -36.72 26.62 4.96
C LYS A 302 -38.21 26.50 4.69
N GLU A 303 -38.89 27.61 4.50
CA GLU A 303 -40.32 27.62 4.15
C GLU A 303 -40.59 26.93 2.80
N ARG A 304 -39.75 27.22 1.80
CA ARG A 304 -39.85 26.58 0.48
C ARG A 304 -39.55 25.08 0.51
N MET A 305 -38.58 24.66 1.33
CA MET A 305 -38.27 23.24 1.52
C MET A 305 -39.26 22.51 2.44
N ALA A 306 -39.93 23.21 3.34
CA ALA A 306 -40.97 22.65 4.21
C ALA A 306 -42.31 22.51 3.51
N SER A 307 -42.54 23.22 2.38
CA SER A 307 -43.75 23.11 1.58
C SER A 307 -43.96 21.69 1.01
N PRO A 308 -45.20 21.28 0.72
CA PRO A 308 -45.49 19.98 0.11
C PRO A 308 -44.70 19.74 -1.19
N SER A 309 -44.54 20.77 -2.01
CA SER A 309 -43.74 20.76 -3.23
C SER A 309 -42.22 20.66 -2.96
N GLY A 310 -41.71 21.31 -1.90
CA GLY A 310 -40.33 21.21 -1.47
C GLY A 310 -39.94 19.83 -0.92
N LYS A 311 -40.85 19.20 -0.17
CA LYS A 311 -40.69 17.82 0.31
C LYS A 311 -40.70 16.80 -0.83
N MET A 312 -41.59 17.04 -1.83
CA MET A 312 -41.64 16.23 -3.05
C MET A 312 -40.31 16.37 -3.87
N PHE A 313 -39.80 17.61 -4.01
CA PHE A 313 -38.54 17.89 -4.66
C PHE A 313 -37.36 17.21 -3.94
N GLN A 314 -37.29 17.26 -2.59
CA GLN A 314 -36.26 16.55 -1.81
C GLN A 314 -36.33 15.03 -2.02
N ARG A 315 -37.53 14.44 -2.08
CA ARG A 315 -37.70 13.00 -2.35
C ARG A 315 -37.28 12.62 -3.77
N ILE A 316 -37.63 13.46 -4.75
CA ILE A 316 -37.25 13.29 -6.15
C ILE A 316 -35.70 13.41 -6.28
N MET A 317 -35.11 14.42 -5.65
CA MET A 317 -33.64 14.58 -5.65
C MET A 317 -32.92 13.44 -4.96
N ALA A 318 -33.40 12.99 -3.80
CA ALA A 318 -32.83 11.84 -3.11
C ALA A 318 -32.98 10.53 -3.92
N GLY A 319 -34.15 10.35 -4.57
CA GLY A 319 -34.36 9.22 -5.48
C GLY A 319 -33.50 9.31 -6.74
N ALA A 320 -33.35 10.48 -7.34
CA ALA A 320 -32.53 10.72 -8.49
C ALA A 320 -31.04 10.50 -8.15
N MET A 321 -30.53 10.97 -6.99
CA MET A 321 -29.18 10.70 -6.52
C MET A 321 -28.95 9.21 -6.28
N ALA A 322 -29.90 8.51 -5.68
CA ALA A 322 -29.80 7.07 -5.48
C ALA A 322 -29.76 6.31 -6.82
N VAL A 323 -30.60 6.72 -7.80
CA VAL A 323 -30.58 6.12 -9.14
C VAL A 323 -29.28 6.44 -9.88
N VAL A 324 -28.81 7.69 -9.87
CA VAL A 324 -27.52 8.07 -10.46
C VAL A 324 -26.38 7.27 -9.82
N PHE A 325 -26.39 7.10 -8.50
CA PHE A 325 -25.41 6.31 -7.77
C PHE A 325 -25.43 4.83 -8.20
N VAL A 326 -26.61 4.21 -8.25
CA VAL A 326 -26.76 2.81 -8.71
C VAL A 326 -26.34 2.67 -10.17
N VAL A 327 -26.68 3.63 -11.03
CA VAL A 327 -26.29 3.64 -12.45
C VAL A 327 -24.76 3.80 -12.60
N VAL A 328 -24.15 4.71 -11.83
CA VAL A 328 -22.68 4.89 -11.84
C VAL A 328 -21.98 3.62 -11.38
N VAL A 329 -22.43 3.00 -10.28
CA VAL A 329 -21.89 1.73 -9.81
C VAL A 329 -22.07 0.62 -10.85
N ALA A 330 -23.26 0.50 -11.45
CA ALA A 330 -23.56 -0.49 -12.46
C ALA A 330 -22.74 -0.28 -13.76
N LEU A 331 -22.55 0.98 -14.16
CA LEU A 331 -21.69 1.32 -15.31
C LEU A 331 -20.22 1.01 -15.03
N LEU A 332 -19.71 1.42 -13.85
CA LEU A 332 -18.32 1.10 -13.45
C LEU A 332 -18.09 -0.42 -13.41
N THR A 333 -19.01 -1.20 -12.83
CA THR A 333 -18.90 -2.66 -12.81
C THR A 333 -19.07 -3.30 -14.20
N ALA A 334 -19.93 -2.77 -15.05
CA ALA A 334 -20.12 -3.29 -16.41
C ALA A 334 -18.92 -3.00 -17.32
N PHE A 335 -18.27 -1.84 -17.18
CA PHE A 335 -17.05 -1.53 -17.95
C PHE A 335 -15.84 -2.35 -17.49
N THR A 336 -15.73 -2.69 -16.21
CA THR A 336 -14.63 -3.51 -15.70
C THR A 336 -14.75 -5.01 -16.02
N THR A 337 -15.93 -5.52 -16.34
CA THR A 337 -16.16 -6.96 -16.59
C THR A 337 -16.06 -7.39 -18.05
N SER A 338 -15.88 -6.48 -19.00
CA SER A 338 -15.94 -6.80 -20.45
C SER A 338 -14.59 -6.79 -21.18
N GLN A 339 -13.51 -6.30 -20.56
CA GLN A 339 -12.19 -6.28 -21.18
C GLN A 339 -11.33 -7.47 -20.72
N PRO A 340 -10.50 -8.05 -21.61
CA PRO A 340 -9.47 -8.99 -21.20
C PRO A 340 -8.56 -8.32 -20.16
N VAL A 341 -8.11 -9.09 -19.16
CA VAL A 341 -7.28 -8.56 -18.09
C VAL A 341 -6.02 -9.42 -17.88
N VAL A 342 -5.01 -8.84 -17.29
CA VAL A 342 -3.87 -9.52 -16.69
C VAL A 342 -3.60 -8.92 -15.32
N ASN A 343 -3.41 -9.76 -14.30
CA ASN A 343 -3.13 -9.36 -12.93
C ASN A 343 -1.64 -9.56 -12.65
N VAL A 344 -0.92 -8.47 -12.44
CA VAL A 344 0.53 -8.46 -12.23
C VAL A 344 0.84 -8.05 -10.80
N CYS A 345 1.72 -8.79 -10.12
CA CYS A 345 2.28 -8.42 -8.83
C CYS A 345 3.80 -8.28 -8.94
N SER A 346 4.30 -7.12 -8.59
CA SER A 346 5.72 -6.78 -8.63
C SER A 346 6.12 -5.92 -7.43
N TRP A 347 7.30 -5.31 -7.48
CA TRP A 347 7.81 -4.40 -6.45
C TRP A 347 7.30 -2.97 -6.71
N GLY A 348 7.34 -2.12 -5.69
CA GLY A 348 7.09 -0.68 -5.84
C GLY A 348 8.17 -0.04 -6.70
N GLU A 349 7.80 0.89 -7.58
CA GLU A 349 8.71 1.63 -8.49
C GLU A 349 9.73 0.72 -9.21
N TYR A 350 9.23 -0.34 -9.82
CA TYR A 350 10.05 -1.36 -10.48
C TYR A 350 9.65 -1.58 -11.94
N ILE A 351 8.96 -0.62 -12.52
CA ILE A 351 8.57 -0.56 -13.92
C ILE A 351 8.32 0.90 -14.32
N ASP A 352 8.67 1.27 -15.54
CA ASP A 352 8.14 2.49 -16.15
C ASP A 352 6.63 2.32 -16.35
N GLU A 353 5.83 3.08 -15.59
CA GLU A 353 4.36 2.95 -15.59
C GLU A 353 3.71 3.25 -16.94
N ASP A 354 4.37 3.99 -17.82
CA ASP A 354 3.88 4.27 -19.17
C ASP A 354 3.84 3.00 -20.03
N LEU A 355 4.73 2.02 -19.78
CA LEU A 355 4.70 0.71 -20.44
C LEU A 355 3.39 -0.05 -20.15
N ILE A 356 2.77 0.17 -18.99
CA ILE A 356 1.46 -0.40 -18.67
C ILE A 356 0.41 0.13 -19.65
N THR A 357 0.43 1.44 -19.87
CA THR A 357 -0.52 2.10 -20.77
C THR A 357 -0.29 1.67 -22.22
N GLU A 358 0.95 1.58 -22.68
CA GLU A 358 1.30 1.13 -24.01
C GLU A 358 0.87 -0.32 -24.29
N PHE A 359 1.11 -1.21 -23.33
CA PHE A 359 0.64 -2.59 -23.44
C PHE A 359 -0.89 -2.66 -23.58
N GLU A 360 -1.62 -1.87 -22.80
CA GLU A 360 -3.08 -1.84 -22.89
C GLU A 360 -3.57 -1.30 -24.22
N GLU A 361 -2.92 -0.27 -24.76
CA GLU A 361 -3.25 0.30 -26.07
C GLU A 361 -2.94 -0.67 -27.21
N GLU A 362 -1.81 -1.39 -27.14
CA GLU A 362 -1.38 -2.32 -28.18
C GLU A 362 -2.21 -3.60 -28.19
N TYR A 363 -2.42 -4.21 -26.98
CA TYR A 363 -3.04 -5.53 -26.89
C TYR A 363 -4.54 -5.49 -26.56
N GLY A 364 -5.06 -4.33 -26.11
CA GLY A 364 -6.45 -4.22 -25.64
C GLY A 364 -6.72 -5.02 -24.36
N ILE A 365 -5.68 -5.35 -23.61
CA ILE A 365 -5.71 -6.12 -22.36
C ILE A 365 -5.44 -5.16 -21.21
N ARG A 366 -6.37 -5.07 -20.24
CA ARG A 366 -6.19 -4.24 -19.06
C ARG A 366 -5.19 -4.89 -18.10
N VAL A 367 -4.24 -4.09 -17.58
CA VAL A 367 -3.28 -4.52 -16.56
C VAL A 367 -3.74 -4.06 -15.18
N ASN A 368 -3.98 -5.00 -14.27
CA ASN A 368 -4.14 -4.72 -12.86
C ASN A 368 -2.77 -4.91 -12.19
N TYR A 369 -2.03 -3.82 -12.03
CA TYR A 369 -0.69 -3.84 -11.47
C TYR A 369 -0.73 -3.59 -9.97
N GLN A 370 -0.23 -4.52 -9.17
CA GLN A 370 -0.14 -4.40 -7.72
C GLN A 370 1.29 -4.56 -7.24
N THR A 371 1.61 -3.86 -6.16
CA THR A 371 2.92 -3.92 -5.54
C THR A 371 2.89 -4.72 -4.24
N THR A 372 3.99 -5.41 -3.96
CA THR A 372 4.21 -6.17 -2.72
C THR A 372 5.41 -5.64 -1.96
N GLU A 373 5.48 -5.93 -0.67
CA GLU A 373 6.53 -5.45 0.23
C GLU A 373 7.79 -6.33 0.23
N SER A 374 7.56 -7.64 0.12
CA SER A 374 8.62 -8.65 0.22
C SER A 374 8.17 -9.95 -0.44
N ASN A 375 9.13 -10.80 -0.77
CA ASN A 375 8.87 -12.15 -1.25
C ASN A 375 8.00 -12.95 -0.27
N GLU A 376 8.24 -12.78 1.04
CA GLU A 376 7.52 -13.48 2.10
C GLU A 376 6.06 -13.03 2.21
N THR A 377 5.80 -11.73 2.04
CA THR A 377 4.45 -11.18 2.02
C THR A 377 3.67 -11.66 0.81
N MET A 378 4.28 -11.61 -0.37
CA MET A 378 3.71 -12.14 -1.61
C MET A 378 3.42 -13.64 -1.47
N TYR A 379 4.36 -14.44 -1.01
CA TYR A 379 4.20 -15.86 -0.79
C TYR A 379 3.07 -16.18 0.18
N SER A 380 2.99 -15.46 1.30
CA SER A 380 1.93 -15.63 2.30
C SER A 380 0.54 -15.35 1.71
N LEU A 381 0.43 -14.32 0.86
CA LEU A 381 -0.81 -13.98 0.17
C LEU A 381 -1.21 -15.05 -0.84
N LEU A 382 -0.25 -15.57 -1.62
CA LEU A 382 -0.48 -16.68 -2.56
C LEU A 382 -0.93 -17.95 -1.83
N LYS A 383 -0.25 -18.33 -0.74
CA LYS A 383 -0.60 -19.51 0.08
C LYS A 383 -1.96 -19.41 0.73
N SER A 384 -2.40 -18.23 1.13
CA SER A 384 -3.73 -18.02 1.70
C SER A 384 -4.86 -18.16 0.66
N GLY A 385 -4.54 -18.17 -0.64
CA GLY A 385 -5.52 -18.09 -1.73
C GLY A 385 -6.19 -16.71 -1.81
N GLY A 386 -5.56 -15.70 -1.22
CA GLY A 386 -6.07 -14.32 -1.16
C GLY A 386 -5.81 -13.48 -2.40
N ALA A 387 -5.10 -14.03 -3.42
CA ALA A 387 -4.80 -13.32 -4.65
C ALA A 387 -4.93 -14.23 -5.87
N ASP A 388 -5.47 -13.67 -6.95
CA ASP A 388 -5.58 -14.28 -8.26
C ASP A 388 -4.63 -13.55 -9.23
N TYR A 389 -3.33 -13.52 -8.92
CA TYR A 389 -2.33 -12.98 -9.84
C TYR A 389 -2.13 -13.93 -11.02
N ASP A 390 -1.84 -13.34 -12.18
CA ASP A 390 -1.43 -14.07 -13.37
C ASP A 390 0.09 -14.09 -13.47
N VAL A 391 0.72 -12.91 -13.29
CA VAL A 391 2.18 -12.72 -13.32
C VAL A 391 2.67 -12.25 -11.96
N ILE A 392 3.79 -12.79 -11.53
CA ILE A 392 4.55 -12.33 -10.36
C ILE A 392 6.02 -12.13 -10.75
N VAL A 393 6.71 -11.24 -10.05
CA VAL A 393 8.14 -10.93 -10.27
C VAL A 393 8.93 -11.18 -8.99
N PRO A 394 9.17 -12.44 -8.59
CA PRO A 394 9.95 -12.79 -7.41
C PRO A 394 11.45 -12.80 -7.67
N SER A 395 12.23 -12.79 -6.59
CA SER A 395 13.66 -13.01 -6.63
C SER A 395 14.04 -14.50 -6.69
N ASP A 396 15.24 -14.81 -7.08
CA ASP A 396 15.80 -16.13 -7.36
C ASP A 396 15.45 -17.21 -6.32
N TYR A 397 15.70 -16.96 -5.02
CA TYR A 397 15.42 -17.92 -3.94
C TYR A 397 13.93 -18.21 -3.78
N MET A 398 13.08 -17.22 -4.03
CA MET A 398 11.63 -17.38 -3.95
C MET A 398 11.11 -18.15 -5.17
N ILE A 399 11.67 -17.91 -6.35
CA ILE A 399 11.35 -18.68 -7.57
C ILE A 399 11.59 -20.17 -7.32
N SER A 400 12.77 -20.52 -6.81
CA SER A 400 13.09 -21.90 -6.47
C SER A 400 12.07 -22.51 -5.51
N GLN A 401 11.66 -21.78 -4.47
CA GLN A 401 10.66 -22.26 -3.51
C GLN A 401 9.29 -22.47 -4.17
N LEU A 402 8.85 -21.55 -5.04
CA LEU A 402 7.58 -21.66 -5.75
C LEU A 402 7.55 -22.84 -6.73
N ILE A 403 8.69 -23.13 -7.38
CA ILE A 403 8.85 -24.32 -8.25
C ILE A 403 8.78 -25.61 -7.41
N GLU A 404 9.53 -25.71 -6.31
CA GLU A 404 9.50 -26.87 -5.41
C GLU A 404 8.08 -27.16 -4.89
N GLU A 405 7.30 -26.14 -4.66
CA GLU A 405 5.92 -26.24 -4.15
C GLU A 405 4.85 -26.38 -5.24
N ASP A 406 5.27 -26.52 -6.50
CA ASP A 406 4.38 -26.70 -7.66
C ASP A 406 3.34 -25.55 -7.80
N MET A 407 3.79 -24.32 -7.58
CA MET A 407 2.95 -23.11 -7.61
C MET A 407 3.05 -22.34 -8.93
N LEU A 408 4.01 -22.65 -9.82
CA LEU A 408 4.21 -22.00 -11.10
C LEU A 408 3.69 -22.84 -12.27
N ALA A 409 3.27 -22.16 -13.35
CA ALA A 409 2.89 -22.78 -14.60
C ALA A 409 4.08 -22.83 -15.56
N GLU A 410 4.24 -23.94 -16.29
CA GLU A 410 5.16 -23.99 -17.42
C GLU A 410 4.78 -22.94 -18.46
N LEU A 411 5.74 -22.18 -18.96
CA LEU A 411 5.53 -21.13 -19.97
C LEU A 411 5.45 -21.73 -21.38
N ASP A 412 4.61 -21.14 -22.23
CA ASP A 412 4.60 -21.39 -23.66
C ASP A 412 5.45 -20.34 -24.39
N TYR A 413 6.70 -20.65 -24.64
CA TYR A 413 7.64 -19.74 -25.33
C TYR A 413 7.23 -19.42 -26.76
N GLY A 414 6.26 -20.14 -27.35
CA GLY A 414 5.63 -19.75 -28.60
C GLY A 414 4.86 -18.42 -28.50
N HIS A 415 4.43 -18.06 -27.30
CA HIS A 415 3.81 -16.76 -26.99
C HIS A 415 4.82 -15.70 -26.51
N ILE A 416 6.09 -16.10 -26.26
CA ILE A 416 7.14 -15.22 -25.72
C ILE A 416 8.37 -15.21 -26.65
N PRO A 417 8.22 -14.82 -27.92
CA PRO A 417 9.35 -14.81 -28.88
C PRO A 417 10.51 -13.90 -28.45
N ASN A 418 10.26 -12.85 -27.65
CA ASN A 418 11.31 -11.97 -27.15
C ASN A 418 12.26 -12.65 -26.14
N PHE A 419 11.94 -13.87 -25.67
CA PHE A 419 12.89 -14.66 -24.87
C PHE A 419 14.18 -14.95 -25.63
N ASP A 420 14.14 -15.02 -26.97
CA ASP A 420 15.33 -15.19 -27.80
C ASP A 420 16.33 -14.02 -27.71
N GLN A 421 15.89 -12.86 -27.19
CA GLN A 421 16.74 -11.68 -26.97
C GLN A 421 17.44 -11.70 -25.59
N ILE A 422 17.04 -12.62 -24.69
CA ILE A 422 17.67 -12.77 -23.38
C ILE A 422 19.08 -13.34 -23.55
N ASP A 423 20.08 -12.70 -22.93
CA ASP A 423 21.47 -13.15 -22.94
C ASP A 423 21.61 -14.58 -22.39
N GLU A 424 22.51 -15.39 -22.98
CA GLU A 424 22.75 -16.77 -22.57
C GLU A 424 23.15 -16.90 -21.10
N ARG A 425 23.78 -15.88 -20.52
CA ARG A 425 24.15 -15.82 -19.10
C ARG A 425 22.96 -15.92 -18.16
N PHE A 426 21.80 -15.46 -18.57
CA PHE A 426 20.58 -15.43 -17.79
C PHE A 426 19.60 -16.56 -18.13
N ARG A 427 20.03 -17.53 -18.98
CA ARG A 427 19.28 -18.74 -19.29
C ARG A 427 19.79 -19.91 -18.46
N ASN A 428 18.93 -20.86 -18.18
CA ASN A 428 19.25 -22.10 -17.44
C ASN A 428 19.87 -21.79 -16.05
N LEU A 429 19.34 -20.78 -15.38
CA LEU A 429 19.81 -20.39 -14.05
C LEU A 429 19.51 -21.48 -13.00
N PRO A 430 20.27 -21.55 -11.90
CA PRO A 430 20.14 -22.62 -10.91
C PRO A 430 18.72 -22.83 -10.36
N TYR A 431 17.90 -21.81 -10.35
CA TYR A 431 16.51 -21.87 -9.88
C TYR A 431 15.54 -22.45 -10.94
N ASP A 432 15.85 -22.36 -12.23
CA ASP A 432 15.06 -22.91 -13.35
C ASP A 432 15.98 -23.44 -14.46
N PRO A 433 16.67 -24.58 -14.23
CA PRO A 433 17.73 -25.07 -15.12
C PRO A 433 17.27 -25.42 -16.54
N ASP A 434 16.00 -25.68 -16.71
CA ASP A 434 15.39 -26.05 -18.00
C ASP A 434 14.62 -24.89 -18.64
N ASN A 435 14.62 -23.69 -18.05
CA ASN A 435 13.83 -22.51 -18.43
C ASN A 435 12.35 -22.84 -18.66
N LEU A 436 11.71 -23.56 -17.75
CA LEU A 436 10.31 -23.95 -17.91
C LEU A 436 9.33 -22.92 -17.35
N TYR A 437 9.76 -22.11 -16.36
CA TYR A 437 8.86 -21.32 -15.51
C TYR A 437 9.12 -19.82 -15.54
N THR A 438 10.31 -19.37 -16.02
CA THR A 438 10.77 -18.00 -15.79
C THR A 438 11.24 -17.31 -17.06
N VAL A 439 10.98 -15.99 -17.12
CA VAL A 439 11.66 -15.06 -18.03
C VAL A 439 12.36 -14.01 -17.18
N PRO A 440 13.70 -13.92 -17.23
CA PRO A 440 14.47 -12.92 -16.51
C PRO A 440 13.96 -11.50 -16.79
N TYR A 441 13.90 -10.67 -15.75
CA TYR A 441 13.35 -9.33 -15.82
C TYR A 441 14.42 -8.26 -15.63
N THR A 442 15.12 -8.31 -14.50
CA THR A 442 16.24 -7.42 -14.17
C THR A 442 17.31 -8.18 -13.40
N TRP A 443 18.51 -7.63 -13.34
CA TRP A 443 19.60 -8.17 -12.53
C TRP A 443 20.45 -7.06 -11.95
N GLY A 444 21.20 -7.37 -10.91
CA GLY A 444 22.08 -6.42 -10.27
C GLY A 444 22.98 -7.06 -9.21
N THR A 445 23.76 -6.21 -8.56
CA THR A 445 24.67 -6.61 -7.47
C THR A 445 24.32 -5.89 -6.18
N VAL A 446 24.74 -6.46 -5.05
CA VAL A 446 24.75 -5.81 -3.74
C VAL A 446 26.15 -5.25 -3.50
N GLY A 447 26.24 -4.01 -3.02
CA GLY A 447 27.52 -3.38 -2.72
C GLY A 447 27.48 -2.45 -1.52
N LEU A 448 28.64 -1.94 -1.16
CA LEU A 448 28.80 -0.87 -0.17
C LEU A 448 28.44 0.48 -0.79
N ILE A 449 27.64 1.25 -0.10
CA ILE A 449 27.36 2.65 -0.39
C ILE A 449 28.02 3.48 0.72
N TYR A 450 28.81 4.46 0.36
CA TYR A 450 29.44 5.33 1.34
C TYR A 450 29.45 6.80 0.91
N ASN A 451 29.35 7.68 1.90
CA ASN A 451 29.41 9.12 1.65
C ASN A 451 30.87 9.57 1.67
N THR A 452 31.39 10.02 0.54
CA THR A 452 32.79 10.41 0.31
C THR A 452 33.20 11.60 1.19
N THR A 453 32.27 12.42 1.66
CA THR A 453 32.54 13.53 2.57
C THR A 453 32.64 13.11 4.05
N MET A 454 32.19 11.90 4.38
CA MET A 454 32.19 11.34 5.75
C MET A 454 33.21 10.22 5.93
N VAL A 455 33.74 9.68 4.83
CA VAL A 455 34.70 8.58 4.83
C VAL A 455 36.04 9.06 4.30
N ASP A 456 37.16 8.63 4.93
CA ASP A 456 38.51 8.96 4.47
C ASP A 456 39.00 7.92 3.47
N GLY A 457 39.05 8.28 2.19
CA GLY A 457 39.55 7.43 1.10
C GLY A 457 38.52 6.42 0.58
N GLU A 458 38.96 5.60 -0.35
CA GLU A 458 38.11 4.56 -0.95
C GLU A 458 37.92 3.37 -0.01
N ILE A 459 36.67 2.84 -0.01
CA ILE A 459 36.33 1.59 0.69
C ILE A 459 36.34 0.46 -0.35
N THR A 460 37.04 -0.65 -0.05
CA THR A 460 37.12 -1.81 -0.94
C THR A 460 36.76 -3.13 -0.25
N SER A 461 36.40 -3.08 1.03
CA SER A 461 36.21 -4.30 1.86
C SER A 461 34.95 -4.15 2.74
N TRP A 462 34.23 -5.25 2.94
CA TRP A 462 33.13 -5.36 3.89
C TRP A 462 33.52 -5.04 5.34
N SER A 463 34.82 -5.05 5.67
CA SER A 463 35.30 -4.68 7.01
C SER A 463 34.86 -3.31 7.46
N ALA A 464 34.61 -2.38 6.53
CA ALA A 464 34.13 -1.04 6.84
C ALA A 464 32.79 -0.99 7.55
N LEU A 465 31.88 -1.98 7.30
CA LEU A 465 30.59 -2.11 7.99
C LEU A 465 30.73 -2.40 9.49
N PHE A 466 31.87 -2.92 9.93
CA PHE A 466 32.09 -3.38 11.30
C PHE A 466 33.15 -2.55 12.04
N ASP A 467 33.66 -1.47 11.40
CA ASP A 467 34.72 -0.64 11.95
C ASP A 467 34.17 0.40 12.95
N ASP A 468 34.74 0.44 14.14
CA ASP A 468 34.43 1.42 15.20
C ASP A 468 34.63 2.89 14.77
N LYS A 469 35.43 3.14 13.75
CA LYS A 469 35.62 4.47 13.18
C LYS A 469 34.31 5.12 12.74
N TYR A 470 33.36 4.31 12.30
CA TYR A 470 32.05 4.76 11.82
C TYR A 470 30.92 4.48 12.81
N ALA A 471 31.22 4.29 14.08
CA ALA A 471 30.22 3.95 15.10
C ALA A 471 29.05 4.96 15.13
N GLY A 472 27.84 4.42 15.07
CA GLY A 472 26.59 5.19 15.02
C GLY A 472 26.29 5.85 13.66
N GLN A 473 27.04 5.49 12.59
CA GLN A 473 26.88 6.04 11.25
C GLN A 473 26.79 4.96 10.16
N VAL A 474 26.61 3.71 10.54
CA VAL A 474 26.47 2.57 9.62
C VAL A 474 25.03 2.09 9.63
N LEU A 475 24.45 1.92 8.44
CA LEU A 475 23.11 1.33 8.25
C LEU A 475 23.26 -0.15 7.90
N LEU A 476 22.52 -0.99 8.61
CA LEU A 476 22.41 -2.42 8.33
C LEU A 476 21.10 -2.70 7.61
N ILE A 477 21.13 -3.47 6.52
CA ILE A 477 19.91 -3.87 5.82
C ILE A 477 19.03 -4.75 6.72
N ASN A 478 17.71 -4.49 6.73
CA ASN A 478 16.76 -5.27 7.53
C ASN A 478 16.27 -6.53 6.80
N ASN A 479 17.22 -7.27 6.25
CA ASN A 479 17.02 -8.57 5.62
C ASN A 479 18.04 -9.55 6.21
N SER A 480 17.56 -10.63 6.83
CA SER A 480 18.44 -11.61 7.49
C SER A 480 19.38 -12.33 6.51
N ARG A 481 18.87 -12.59 5.30
CA ARG A 481 19.65 -13.30 4.27
C ARG A 481 20.81 -12.45 3.78
N ASP A 482 20.55 -11.19 3.47
CA ASP A 482 21.57 -10.25 2.99
C ASP A 482 22.57 -9.91 4.10
N ALA A 483 22.09 -9.54 5.29
CA ALA A 483 22.97 -9.12 6.38
C ALA A 483 23.93 -10.23 6.84
N LEU A 484 23.42 -11.45 7.04
CA LEU A 484 24.27 -12.60 7.39
C LEU A 484 25.14 -13.02 6.21
N GLY A 485 24.61 -12.94 4.97
CA GLY A 485 25.36 -13.23 3.75
C GLY A 485 26.59 -12.35 3.61
N ILE A 486 26.46 -11.05 3.81
CA ILE A 486 27.60 -10.13 3.76
C ILE A 486 28.61 -10.39 4.89
N ALA A 487 28.15 -10.74 6.09
CA ALA A 487 29.07 -11.14 7.15
C ALA A 487 29.81 -12.46 6.85
N LEU A 488 29.15 -13.41 6.16
CA LEU A 488 29.79 -14.63 5.65
C LEU A 488 30.86 -14.28 4.62
N LYS A 489 30.58 -13.41 3.67
CA LYS A 489 31.58 -12.94 2.68
C LYS A 489 32.77 -12.27 3.35
N TYR A 490 32.52 -11.40 4.32
CA TYR A 490 33.58 -10.78 5.12
C TYR A 490 34.50 -11.82 5.79
N LEU A 491 33.95 -12.95 6.22
CA LEU A 491 34.72 -14.06 6.81
C LEU A 491 35.33 -14.98 5.78
N GLY A 492 35.07 -14.80 4.48
CA GLY A 492 35.55 -15.64 3.39
C GLY A 492 34.75 -16.92 3.16
N TYR A 493 33.53 -16.98 3.68
CA TYR A 493 32.61 -18.11 3.48
C TYR A 493 31.67 -17.88 2.28
N SER A 494 31.02 -18.94 1.80
CA SER A 494 29.98 -18.84 0.79
C SER A 494 28.72 -18.25 1.35
N LEU A 495 28.00 -17.43 0.55
CA LEU A 495 26.66 -16.94 0.85
C LEU A 495 25.64 -18.06 1.09
N ASN A 496 25.94 -19.24 0.55
CA ASN A 496 25.05 -20.40 0.53
C ASN A 496 25.49 -21.52 1.48
N THR A 497 26.38 -21.21 2.42
CA THR A 497 26.82 -22.22 3.39
C THR A 497 25.62 -22.75 4.20
N THR A 498 25.67 -24.06 4.46
CA THR A 498 24.73 -24.74 5.36
C THR A 498 25.40 -25.17 6.66
N ASP A 499 26.67 -24.78 6.86
CA ASP A 499 27.41 -25.06 8.11
C ASP A 499 26.90 -24.09 9.20
N GLU A 500 26.28 -24.66 10.23
CA GLU A 500 25.77 -23.89 11.36
C GLU A 500 26.88 -23.11 12.10
N ALA A 501 28.10 -23.59 12.12
CA ALA A 501 29.20 -22.91 12.81
C ALA A 501 29.60 -21.64 12.06
N GLU A 502 29.72 -21.68 10.73
CA GLU A 502 30.00 -20.51 9.89
C GLU A 502 28.89 -19.46 10.00
N ILE A 503 27.61 -19.88 9.97
CA ILE A 503 26.45 -18.98 10.11
C ILE A 503 26.45 -18.30 11.47
N ARG A 504 26.78 -19.03 12.55
CA ARG A 504 26.88 -18.44 13.90
C ARG A 504 28.07 -17.51 14.04
N GLU A 505 29.20 -17.80 13.37
CA GLU A 505 30.35 -16.90 13.36
C GLU A 505 29.98 -15.57 12.66
N ALA A 506 29.31 -15.63 11.52
CA ALA A 506 28.79 -14.44 10.82
C ALA A 506 27.82 -13.64 11.69
N TYR A 507 26.92 -14.32 12.41
CA TYR A 507 26.03 -13.67 13.37
C TYR A 507 26.83 -12.94 14.48
N GLU A 508 27.86 -13.58 15.05
CA GLU A 508 28.67 -12.97 16.12
C GLU A 508 29.43 -11.73 15.64
N VAL A 509 29.85 -11.65 14.38
CA VAL A 509 30.44 -10.44 13.78
C VAL A 509 29.44 -9.28 13.84
N ILE A 510 28.21 -9.51 13.39
CA ILE A 510 27.13 -8.48 13.41
C ILE A 510 26.77 -8.12 14.85
N ALA A 511 26.56 -9.14 15.70
CA ALA A 511 26.20 -8.94 17.11
C ALA A 511 27.26 -8.18 17.89
N ASP A 512 28.54 -8.43 17.61
CA ASP A 512 29.65 -7.68 18.23
C ASP A 512 29.68 -6.23 17.79
N ALA A 513 29.58 -5.97 16.50
CA ALA A 513 29.49 -4.63 15.95
C ALA A 513 28.28 -3.86 16.54
N ASN A 514 27.14 -4.54 16.70
CA ASN A 514 25.95 -3.98 17.34
C ASN A 514 26.22 -3.63 18.83
N ARG A 515 26.85 -4.52 19.58
CA ARG A 515 27.23 -4.26 21.00
C ARG A 515 28.17 -3.07 21.14
N ARG A 516 29.04 -2.85 20.17
CA ARG A 516 29.98 -1.71 20.11
C ARG A 516 29.27 -0.42 19.63
N GLY A 517 28.00 -0.50 19.20
CA GLY A 517 27.24 0.66 18.74
C GLY A 517 27.65 1.16 17.37
N VAL A 518 28.15 0.28 16.49
CA VAL A 518 28.55 0.62 15.13
C VAL A 518 27.32 0.97 14.29
N PHE A 519 26.25 0.19 14.41
CA PHE A 519 25.05 0.41 13.62
C PHE A 519 24.19 1.55 14.17
N GLN A 520 23.77 2.45 13.29
CA GLN A 520 22.76 3.47 13.56
C GLN A 520 21.35 2.86 13.64
N GLY A 521 21.08 1.86 12.82
CA GLY A 521 19.82 1.12 12.80
C GLY A 521 19.77 0.08 11.70
N LYS A 522 18.69 -0.72 11.71
CA LYS A 522 18.32 -1.59 10.59
C LYS A 522 17.32 -0.85 9.71
N VAL A 523 17.57 -0.84 8.42
CA VAL A 523 16.76 -0.13 7.43
C VAL A 523 16.48 -1.02 6.21
N MET A 524 15.39 -0.76 5.54
CA MET A 524 15.17 -1.14 4.15
C MET A 524 15.13 0.16 3.32
N ASP A 525 13.99 0.53 2.81
CA ASP A 525 13.83 1.69 1.93
C ASP A 525 14.06 3.05 2.64
N GLU A 526 14.12 3.08 3.99
CA GLU A 526 14.57 4.26 4.74
C GLU A 526 16.02 4.66 4.44
N ILE A 527 16.78 3.77 3.79
CA ILE A 527 18.15 4.04 3.35
C ILE A 527 18.20 5.24 2.39
N PHE A 528 17.23 5.35 1.47
CA PHE A 528 17.18 6.45 0.50
C PHE A 528 17.24 7.82 1.20
N GLN A 529 16.31 8.09 2.09
CA GLN A 529 16.25 9.38 2.80
C GLN A 529 17.49 9.61 3.67
N THR A 530 18.05 8.55 4.24
CA THR A 530 19.18 8.67 5.16
C THR A 530 20.48 8.94 4.40
N MET A 531 20.75 8.23 3.31
CA MET A 531 21.96 8.41 2.50
C MET A 531 21.89 9.67 1.64
N GLU A 532 20.76 9.94 0.97
CA GLU A 532 20.55 11.17 0.21
C GLU A 532 20.70 12.42 1.10
N GLY A 533 20.19 12.36 2.32
CA GLY A 533 20.30 13.45 3.29
C GLY A 533 21.67 13.58 3.96
N GLY A 534 22.66 12.72 3.64
CA GLY A 534 23.98 12.73 4.25
C GLY A 534 23.97 12.42 5.75
N ASN A 535 23.02 11.61 6.23
CA ASN A 535 22.82 11.30 7.65
C ASN A 535 23.43 9.95 8.08
N ALA A 536 24.10 9.23 7.18
CA ALA A 536 24.89 8.06 7.47
C ALA A 536 26.18 8.04 6.63
N ALA A 537 27.24 7.44 7.15
CA ALA A 537 28.52 7.37 6.47
C ALA A 537 28.60 6.17 5.53
N ILE A 538 28.07 5.01 5.96
CA ILE A 538 28.18 3.74 5.25
C ILE A 538 26.85 2.98 5.34
N ALA A 539 26.50 2.34 4.23
CA ALA A 539 25.42 1.38 4.14
C ALA A 539 25.81 0.28 3.17
N PHE A 540 25.00 -0.75 3.01
CA PHE A 540 25.07 -1.63 1.86
C PHE A 540 23.69 -1.88 1.31
N TYR A 541 23.57 -1.89 0.00
CA TYR A 541 22.29 -2.03 -0.69
C TYR A 541 22.51 -2.43 -2.16
N TYR A 542 21.44 -2.42 -2.93
CA TYR A 542 21.43 -2.83 -4.33
C TYR A 542 21.96 -1.71 -5.25
N ALA A 543 22.70 -2.10 -6.31
CA ALA A 543 23.36 -1.18 -7.22
C ALA A 543 22.41 -0.18 -7.91
N GLY A 544 21.25 -0.66 -8.39
CA GLY A 544 20.27 0.23 -9.05
C GLY A 544 19.67 1.25 -8.08
N ASP A 545 19.39 0.84 -6.85
CA ASP A 545 18.90 1.77 -5.83
C ASP A 545 19.96 2.79 -5.42
N TYR A 546 21.25 2.40 -5.42
CA TYR A 546 22.34 3.37 -5.25
C TYR A 546 22.33 4.42 -6.35
N LEU A 547 22.18 4.03 -7.63
CA LEU A 547 22.16 4.97 -8.75
C LEU A 547 21.00 5.96 -8.61
N SER A 548 19.83 5.50 -8.18
CA SER A 548 18.69 6.39 -7.86
C SER A 548 19.00 7.36 -6.70
N MET A 549 19.79 6.93 -5.68
CA MET A 549 20.23 7.83 -4.60
C MET A 549 21.30 8.81 -5.07
N TYR A 550 22.19 8.37 -5.96
CA TYR A 550 23.26 9.19 -6.52
C TYR A 550 22.74 10.41 -7.27
N GLU A 551 21.64 10.27 -8.01
CA GLU A 551 20.96 11.42 -8.66
C GLU A 551 20.63 12.57 -7.68
N ASN A 552 20.38 12.26 -6.41
CA ASN A 552 20.03 13.24 -5.39
C ASN A 552 21.20 13.65 -4.50
N ASN A 553 22.27 12.84 -4.45
CA ASN A 553 23.45 13.11 -3.65
C ASN A 553 24.71 12.55 -4.34
N GLU A 554 25.39 13.37 -5.12
CA GLU A 554 26.62 13.02 -5.83
C GLU A 554 27.82 12.76 -4.89
N ASP A 555 27.70 13.02 -3.58
CA ASP A 555 28.73 12.67 -2.58
C ASP A 555 28.73 11.16 -2.25
N LEU A 556 27.77 10.39 -2.76
CA LEU A 556 27.70 8.94 -2.55
C LEU A 556 28.60 8.21 -3.55
N ALA A 557 29.22 7.12 -3.11
CA ALA A 557 29.97 6.21 -3.93
C ALA A 557 29.54 4.76 -3.67
N PHE A 558 29.72 3.89 -4.66
CA PHE A 558 29.37 2.47 -4.61
C PHE A 558 30.55 1.59 -4.95
N VAL A 559 30.64 0.45 -4.27
CA VAL A 559 31.65 -0.57 -4.60
C VAL A 559 31.14 -1.97 -4.26
N VAL A 560 31.41 -2.92 -5.14
CA VAL A 560 31.33 -4.36 -4.82
C VAL A 560 32.68 -4.76 -4.22
N PRO A 561 32.76 -5.11 -2.92
CA PRO A 561 34.02 -5.41 -2.24
C PRO A 561 34.82 -6.57 -2.83
N GLU A 562 36.12 -6.58 -2.52
CA GLU A 562 37.06 -7.60 -3.03
C GLU A 562 36.71 -9.02 -2.56
N GLU A 563 36.10 -9.18 -1.40
CA GLU A 563 35.64 -10.47 -0.86
C GLU A 563 34.46 -11.06 -1.67
N GLY A 564 33.92 -10.28 -2.62
CA GLY A 564 32.75 -10.63 -3.39
C GLY A 564 31.43 -10.30 -2.68
N SER A 565 30.32 -10.51 -3.36
CA SER A 565 29.00 -10.13 -2.90
C SER A 565 27.91 -11.05 -3.45
N ASN A 566 26.65 -10.67 -3.25
CA ASN A 566 25.51 -11.24 -3.94
C ASN A 566 25.33 -10.55 -5.31
N TRP A 567 25.04 -11.33 -6.33
CA TRP A 567 24.37 -10.88 -7.53
C TRP A 567 23.05 -11.65 -7.68
N PHE A 568 22.02 -11.03 -8.20
CA PHE A 568 20.67 -11.57 -8.24
C PHE A 568 20.00 -11.34 -9.60
N VAL A 569 19.02 -12.15 -9.89
CA VAL A 569 18.15 -12.02 -11.06
C VAL A 569 16.71 -12.16 -10.60
N ASP A 570 15.92 -11.09 -10.78
CA ASP A 570 14.48 -11.17 -10.64
C ASP A 570 13.86 -11.63 -11.96
N ALA A 571 12.85 -12.48 -11.89
CA ALA A 571 12.24 -13.01 -13.09
C ALA A 571 10.71 -13.00 -13.04
N MET A 572 10.11 -12.84 -14.21
CA MET A 572 8.67 -12.92 -14.40
C MET A 572 8.24 -14.38 -14.45
N CYS A 573 7.24 -14.73 -13.64
CA CYS A 573 6.68 -16.07 -13.53
C CYS A 573 5.16 -16.02 -13.68
N VAL A 574 4.57 -17.09 -14.24
CA VAL A 574 3.11 -17.26 -14.29
C VAL A 574 2.68 -18.25 -13.22
N LEU A 575 1.65 -17.89 -12.44
CA LEU A 575 1.12 -18.79 -11.41
C LEU A 575 0.39 -19.98 -12.04
N LYS A 576 0.47 -21.15 -11.39
CA LYS A 576 -0.14 -22.41 -11.88
C LYS A 576 -1.63 -22.30 -12.14
N ASP A 577 -2.35 -21.61 -11.25
CA ASP A 577 -3.78 -21.40 -11.33
C ASP A 577 -4.17 -20.04 -11.94
N ALA A 578 -3.25 -19.40 -12.67
CA ALA A 578 -3.48 -18.11 -13.32
C ALA A 578 -4.73 -18.15 -14.19
N PRO A 579 -5.72 -17.29 -13.96
CA PRO A 579 -6.96 -17.28 -14.73
C PRO A 579 -6.77 -16.82 -16.18
N HIS A 580 -5.69 -16.04 -16.46
CA HIS A 580 -5.45 -15.42 -17.75
C HIS A 580 -4.04 -15.70 -18.30
N LYS A 581 -3.61 -16.98 -18.26
CA LYS A 581 -2.25 -17.39 -18.65
C LYS A 581 -1.79 -16.83 -20.01
N GLU A 582 -2.62 -16.87 -21.05
CA GLU A 582 -2.25 -16.34 -22.37
C GLU A 582 -2.00 -14.82 -22.34
N ASN A 583 -2.78 -14.06 -21.56
CA ASN A 583 -2.56 -12.62 -21.37
C ASN A 583 -1.27 -12.36 -20.57
N ALA A 584 -0.98 -13.23 -19.60
CA ALA A 584 0.26 -13.19 -18.81
C ALA A 584 1.49 -13.39 -19.70
N GLU A 585 1.47 -14.37 -20.60
CA GLU A 585 2.55 -14.63 -21.53
C GLU A 585 2.75 -13.48 -22.53
N LYS A 586 1.66 -12.84 -22.98
CA LYS A 586 1.73 -11.62 -23.81
C LYS A 586 2.37 -10.43 -23.05
N TRP A 587 2.00 -10.27 -21.78
CA TRP A 587 2.61 -9.24 -20.91
C TRP A 587 4.11 -9.51 -20.76
N ILE A 588 4.49 -10.72 -20.42
CA ILE A 588 5.90 -11.12 -20.29
C ILE A 588 6.66 -10.87 -21.59
N ASN A 589 6.08 -11.22 -22.73
CA ASN A 589 6.70 -10.98 -24.02
C ASN A 589 6.90 -9.50 -24.32
N PHE A 590 5.92 -8.65 -24.00
CA PHE A 590 6.00 -7.20 -24.19
C PHE A 590 7.11 -6.61 -23.32
N ILE A 591 7.15 -6.96 -22.04
CA ILE A 591 8.17 -6.48 -21.11
C ILE A 591 9.57 -7.00 -21.48
N ALA A 592 9.70 -8.20 -22.01
CA ALA A 592 10.97 -8.77 -22.46
C ALA A 592 11.50 -8.16 -23.77
N SER A 593 10.73 -7.28 -24.44
CA SER A 593 11.19 -6.60 -25.66
C SER A 593 12.35 -5.63 -25.39
N LYS A 594 13.16 -5.38 -26.41
CA LYS A 594 14.27 -4.42 -26.32
C LYS A 594 13.77 -3.04 -25.91
N GLU A 595 12.72 -2.56 -26.54
CA GLU A 595 12.16 -1.23 -26.31
C GLU A 595 11.68 -1.04 -24.86
N SER A 596 10.95 -2.03 -24.32
CA SER A 596 10.51 -2.01 -22.92
C SER A 596 11.70 -2.06 -21.96
N ASN A 597 12.73 -2.85 -22.29
CA ASN A 597 13.90 -2.97 -21.43
C ASN A 597 14.75 -1.70 -21.42
N LEU A 598 14.94 -1.01 -22.55
CA LEU A 598 15.66 0.27 -22.59
C LEU A 598 15.01 1.30 -21.65
N ARG A 599 13.69 1.45 -21.72
CA ARG A 599 12.95 2.36 -20.86
C ARG A 599 12.94 1.94 -19.39
N ASN A 600 12.82 0.63 -19.11
CA ASN A 600 12.92 0.15 -17.75
C ASN A 600 14.31 0.37 -17.14
N MET A 601 15.38 0.12 -17.90
CA MET A 601 16.74 0.39 -17.43
C MET A 601 16.92 1.85 -17.00
N ASP A 602 16.39 2.76 -17.79
CA ASP A 602 16.43 4.20 -17.54
C ASP A 602 15.62 4.59 -16.28
N TYR A 603 14.43 4.02 -16.14
CA TYR A 603 13.53 4.37 -15.04
C TYR A 603 13.95 3.75 -13.70
N ILE A 604 14.38 2.47 -13.72
CA ILE A 604 14.66 1.74 -12.47
C ILE A 604 16.15 1.62 -12.14
N TRP A 605 17.04 2.03 -13.03
CA TRP A 605 18.50 1.94 -12.91
C TRP A 605 19.03 0.51 -12.68
N TYR A 606 18.31 -0.52 -13.13
CA TYR A 606 18.76 -1.91 -13.08
C TYR A 606 19.06 -2.44 -14.46
N ALA A 607 20.12 -3.26 -14.55
CA ALA A 607 20.52 -3.86 -15.82
C ALA A 607 19.46 -4.82 -16.36
N SER A 608 19.28 -4.80 -17.67
CA SER A 608 18.41 -5.72 -18.37
C SER A 608 19.12 -7.05 -18.67
N PRO A 609 18.40 -8.17 -18.61
CA PRO A 609 18.88 -9.44 -19.18
C PRO A 609 18.76 -9.52 -20.71
N ASN A 610 18.12 -8.54 -21.38
CA ASN A 610 18.03 -8.45 -22.82
C ASN A 610 19.37 -7.95 -23.39
N ALA A 611 20.07 -8.81 -24.14
CA ALA A 611 21.41 -8.53 -24.64
C ALA A 611 21.49 -7.28 -25.52
N GLN A 612 20.47 -7.08 -26.40
CA GLN A 612 20.44 -5.94 -27.31
C GLN A 612 20.15 -4.64 -26.56
N ALA A 613 19.22 -4.66 -25.61
CA ALA A 613 18.91 -3.48 -24.81
C ALA A 613 20.13 -3.06 -23.99
N LEU A 614 20.84 -4.00 -23.38
CA LEU A 614 22.02 -3.73 -22.57
C LEU A 614 23.14 -3.11 -23.43
N GLU A 615 23.39 -3.65 -24.63
CA GLU A 615 24.42 -3.15 -25.54
C GLU A 615 24.08 -1.75 -26.08
N GLU A 616 22.82 -1.50 -26.43
CA GLU A 616 22.38 -0.24 -27.05
C GLU A 616 22.09 0.88 -26.04
N TYR A 617 21.99 0.58 -24.74
CA TYR A 617 21.54 1.55 -23.72
C TYR A 617 22.41 2.82 -23.66
N PRO A 618 23.75 2.78 -23.72
CA PRO A 618 24.56 4.00 -23.69
C PRO A 618 24.27 4.93 -24.89
N ASP A 619 24.09 4.36 -26.07
CA ASP A 619 23.77 5.13 -27.28
C ASP A 619 22.34 5.70 -27.21
N TRP A 620 21.38 4.90 -26.74
CA TRP A 620 19.98 5.29 -26.53
C TRP A 620 19.90 6.44 -25.50
N TYR A 621 20.62 6.35 -24.39
CA TYR A 621 20.71 7.41 -23.37
C TYR A 621 21.24 8.72 -23.96
N GLY A 622 22.29 8.62 -24.76
CA GLY A 622 22.85 9.79 -25.47
C GLY A 622 21.89 10.43 -26.46
N GLU A 623 21.06 9.65 -27.15
CA GLU A 623 20.03 10.17 -28.06
C GLU A 623 18.87 10.82 -27.31
N GLU A 624 18.44 10.25 -26.18
CA GLU A 624 17.29 10.74 -25.39
C GLU A 624 17.63 12.02 -24.63
N TYR A 625 18.79 12.06 -23.95
CA TYR A 625 19.17 13.19 -23.08
C TYR A 625 20.13 14.18 -23.71
N GLY A 626 20.76 13.84 -24.82
CA GLY A 626 21.73 14.70 -25.52
C GLY A 626 23.10 14.78 -24.82
N GLU A 627 23.40 13.86 -23.90
CA GLU A 627 24.67 13.75 -23.17
C GLU A 627 25.09 12.28 -23.06
N GLU A 628 26.39 12.02 -23.00
CA GLU A 628 26.91 10.66 -22.90
C GLU A 628 26.70 10.09 -21.48
N LEU A 629 26.25 8.86 -21.40
CA LEU A 629 26.17 8.12 -20.13
C LEU A 629 27.58 7.95 -19.55
N ASP A 630 27.73 8.27 -18.25
CA ASP A 630 29.02 8.06 -17.57
C ASP A 630 29.35 6.55 -17.54
N PRO A 631 30.54 6.15 -18.04
CA PRO A 631 30.97 4.76 -18.02
C PRO A 631 30.96 4.12 -16.62
N GLU A 632 31.26 4.90 -15.57
CA GLU A 632 31.23 4.41 -14.18
C GLU A 632 29.80 4.07 -13.74
N ILE A 633 28.81 4.91 -14.07
CA ILE A 633 27.39 4.64 -13.82
C ILE A 633 26.95 3.37 -14.55
N TYR A 634 27.36 3.21 -15.81
CA TYR A 634 27.01 2.00 -16.57
C TYR A 634 27.65 0.74 -15.97
N GLU A 635 28.93 0.78 -15.55
CA GLU A 635 29.61 -0.36 -14.91
C GLU A 635 29.02 -0.72 -13.53
N ILE A 636 28.45 0.24 -12.81
CA ILE A 636 27.74 -0.01 -11.55
C ILE A 636 26.39 -0.68 -11.85
N MET A 637 25.65 -0.18 -12.82
CA MET A 637 24.37 -0.73 -13.24
C MET A 637 24.53 -2.15 -13.79
N ALA A 638 25.47 -2.33 -14.71
CA ALA A 638 25.78 -3.58 -15.41
C ALA A 638 27.17 -4.07 -15.05
N ALA A 639 27.30 -4.63 -13.86
CA ALA A 639 28.59 -5.06 -13.33
C ALA A 639 29.36 -5.97 -14.33
N PRO A 640 30.65 -5.68 -14.60
CA PRO A 640 31.46 -6.45 -15.51
C PRO A 640 31.73 -7.87 -15.00
N ASP A 641 32.04 -8.78 -15.91
CA ASP A 641 32.27 -10.20 -15.60
C ASP A 641 33.32 -10.42 -14.48
N GLU A 642 34.37 -9.58 -14.44
CA GLU A 642 35.41 -9.62 -13.40
C GLU A 642 34.87 -9.38 -11.99
N VAL A 643 33.81 -8.60 -11.87
CA VAL A 643 33.09 -8.36 -10.61
C VAL A 643 32.17 -9.54 -10.30
N LEU A 644 31.43 -10.03 -11.30
CA LEU A 644 30.49 -11.15 -11.13
C LEU A 644 31.22 -12.46 -10.79
N GLU A 645 32.45 -12.72 -11.27
CA GLU A 645 33.22 -13.89 -10.96
C GLU A 645 33.48 -14.10 -9.45
N ARG A 646 33.48 -13.01 -8.65
CA ARG A 646 33.63 -13.07 -7.19
C ARG A 646 32.31 -13.04 -6.43
N CYS A 647 31.20 -12.85 -7.14
CA CYS A 647 29.86 -12.80 -6.56
C CYS A 647 29.16 -14.16 -6.65
N GLU A 648 28.17 -14.38 -5.81
CA GLU A 648 27.37 -15.59 -5.77
C GLU A 648 25.88 -15.25 -5.87
N MET A 649 25.09 -16.08 -6.56
CA MET A 649 23.62 -16.04 -6.46
C MET A 649 23.17 -16.77 -5.20
N TYR A 650 22.03 -16.35 -4.64
CA TYR A 650 21.38 -17.11 -3.59
C TYR A 650 20.74 -18.38 -4.13
N VAL A 651 20.88 -19.47 -3.37
CA VAL A 651 20.12 -20.72 -3.56
C VAL A 651 19.17 -20.96 -2.41
N VAL A 652 18.17 -21.79 -2.62
CA VAL A 652 17.25 -22.19 -1.53
C VAL A 652 18.03 -22.91 -0.45
N LEU A 653 17.95 -22.39 0.77
CA LEU A 653 18.50 -23.04 1.94
C LEU A 653 17.52 -24.08 2.51
N PRO A 654 18.02 -25.19 3.07
CA PRO A 654 17.20 -26.14 3.81
C PRO A 654 16.33 -25.46 4.86
N PRO A 655 15.10 -25.97 5.14
CA PRO A 655 14.17 -25.33 6.08
C PRO A 655 14.76 -25.10 7.48
N GLU A 656 15.57 -26.02 7.98
CA GLU A 656 16.28 -25.90 9.25
C GLU A 656 17.26 -24.72 9.26
N ILE A 657 17.95 -24.49 8.16
CA ILE A 657 18.90 -23.37 8.02
C ILE A 657 18.15 -22.05 7.90
N ARG A 658 17.06 -21.99 7.14
CA ARG A 658 16.19 -20.81 7.09
C ARG A 658 15.65 -20.43 8.45
N THR A 659 15.24 -21.44 9.24
CA THR A 659 14.79 -21.22 10.63
C THR A 659 15.93 -20.65 11.49
N LEU A 660 17.16 -21.19 11.35
CA LEU A 660 18.34 -20.69 12.05
C LEU A 660 18.61 -19.21 11.74
N TYR A 661 18.57 -18.80 10.46
CA TYR A 661 18.73 -17.41 10.04
C TYR A 661 17.72 -16.50 10.72
N ASN A 662 16.45 -16.88 10.71
CA ASN A 662 15.39 -16.11 11.31
C ASN A 662 15.52 -16.01 12.84
N ASP A 663 15.86 -17.11 13.51
CA ASP A 663 16.05 -17.13 14.97
C ASP A 663 17.25 -16.24 15.40
N LEU A 664 18.36 -16.30 14.66
CA LEU A 664 19.52 -15.45 14.92
C LEU A 664 19.21 -13.98 14.66
N TRP A 665 18.48 -13.70 13.58
CA TRP A 665 18.08 -12.34 13.24
C TRP A 665 17.18 -11.70 14.29
N ILE A 666 16.22 -12.44 14.82
CA ILE A 666 15.34 -11.99 15.92
C ILE A 666 16.17 -11.74 17.21
N GLN A 667 17.16 -12.58 17.50
CA GLN A 667 18.02 -12.43 18.67
C GLN A 667 18.93 -11.19 18.62
N LEU A 668 19.23 -10.68 17.42
CA LEU A 668 20.11 -9.53 17.25
C LEU A 668 19.56 -8.25 17.94
N GLY A 669 18.24 -8.07 18.01
CA GLY A 669 17.58 -7.05 18.84
C GLY A 669 17.93 -5.60 18.50
N ILE A 670 18.36 -5.29 17.23
CA ILE A 670 18.66 -3.92 16.77
C ILE A 670 17.36 -3.19 16.52
#